data_4191957175ed12b3c8ae710725477752
#
_entry.id   4191957175ed12b3c8ae710725477752
#
_cell.length_a   1.000
_cell.length_b   1.000
_cell.length_c   1.000
_cell.angle_alpha   90.00
_cell.angle_beta   90.00
_cell.angle_gamma   90.00
#
_symmetry.space_group_name_H-M   'P 1'
#
loop_
_entity.id
_entity.type
_entity.pdbx_description
1 polymer ?
#
loop_
_entity_poly.entity_id
_entity_poly.type
_entity_poly.pdbx_seq_one_letter_code
_entity_poly.pdbx_strand_id
1 'polypeptide(L)'
;MTEDDEQTYAEEELSSSTEGVSAEESHSNYHPQANGAFNDAIKYHLTGMYQDWFLDYASYVILERAVPSIDDGLKPVQRRILHAMKSVDDGKFNKVANIVGQTMQYHPHGDASIGDALVQLGQKNLLIDCQGNWGNIVTGDGAAAPRYIEARLSKFALDTVFNAKTTHWMLSYDGRKKEPINLPIKFPLLLAQGVEGIAVGLNSKILPHNFNELCDAALSYLRGEEFMLYPDFPTGGSIDVSRYNDGERGGMVKIRAKITKVDPKTLEITEIPFGTTSPKIIETILRAMQKGKIKVKKVDDFSTDDARIVVQLQPGVSSDKAIDALYAFTDCEVNVSPNCCVIKDKHPIFTSVSNLLKLSVDHTKELLRWELEIQKGELEEQLFFTSLEKIFIEERIYKEEGYETAPDKEALIRFVDKALDPWKEKLIREVRREDIERLFDIRMIRITKFDSKKADDLMRDLQKKIAQTKKNLAHLTDYTIEWFSMLKEKYGAAYPRKTEVRNFAIINVKTVVEANEKLYIDRAEGFIGTGLKKADYLFDCSDLDDIILFYKDGKYKIVKVADKAFVGTNIIHIAVFKKNDERTIYNVVYRDGKAGTFFWKRFFVTGMARDKEYDLTQGKNGSRIVYFTANPNGEAETVRVQLKPAPHLKKDDYTMDFSELAIKSRYARGNVFTKYDIKSVTLRSKGASTLGGRKVWFDPDILRINYDGQGTYLGEFQSDDHVLVITKNGNYFLSSFDLTAHFDDNILRIEKFNPEKVWSLAFYDGDLNYFYGKRFLLDATAKPQSFLGENPQSYIVILNDREEAVFQLTFKDESKEDQVIVMADFIGVKTPKGKGKRFTTLDIKKITDITPAPPAPEEPEEPENPDSNEEIEANEPMEEVVEDVTEEAVEEENAPIEEEKPVEPEKTVEEPQASAPVEEAPKPEETEPKADEQKPEEVAPKPKKKASRKKKEEPAPEVSVPFEIISNMPEDSMPYKADEDGQLSLF
;
A
#
# COMPACT_ATOMS: atom_id res chain seq x y z
N MET A 1 -49.28 38.94 -10.18
CA MET A 1 -48.99 37.70 -10.93
C MET A 1 -49.74 36.65 -10.18
N THR A 2 -50.66 35.95 -10.81
CA THR A 2 -51.50 34.94 -10.16
C THR A 2 -50.79 33.61 -10.19
N GLU A 3 -51.18 32.67 -9.33
CA GLU A 3 -50.58 31.31 -9.24
C GLU A 3 -50.57 30.54 -10.55
N ASP A 4 -51.42 30.88 -11.51
CA ASP A 4 -51.48 30.31 -12.86
C ASP A 4 -50.31 30.77 -13.76
N ASP A 5 -49.74 31.97 -13.52
CA ASP A 5 -48.55 32.43 -14.28
C ASP A 5 -47.26 31.77 -13.80
N GLU A 6 -47.14 31.37 -12.53
CA GLU A 6 -45.98 30.60 -12.02
C GLU A 6 -46.01 29.15 -12.48
N GLN A 7 -47.21 28.57 -12.62
CA GLN A 7 -47.33 27.20 -13.16
C GLN A 7 -46.97 27.14 -14.65
N THR A 8 -47.32 28.16 -15.42
CA THR A 8 -47.00 28.19 -16.86
C THR A 8 -45.51 28.40 -17.13
N TYR A 9 -44.82 29.17 -16.27
CA TYR A 9 -43.35 29.32 -16.35
C TYR A 9 -42.61 28.08 -15.86
N ALA A 10 -43.14 27.37 -14.86
CA ALA A 10 -42.57 26.13 -14.41
C ALA A 10 -42.75 24.99 -15.44
N GLU A 11 -43.87 24.99 -16.19
CA GLU A 11 -44.11 24.01 -17.25
C GLU A 11 -43.26 24.29 -18.50
N GLU A 12 -42.96 25.56 -18.83
CA GLU A 12 -42.04 25.90 -19.94
C GLU A 12 -40.59 25.60 -19.62
N GLU A 13 -40.09 25.82 -18.37
CA GLU A 13 -38.76 25.37 -17.96
C GLU A 13 -38.70 23.85 -17.83
N LEU A 14 -39.78 23.17 -17.40
CA LEU A 14 -39.83 21.74 -17.35
C LEU A 14 -39.87 21.09 -18.74
N SER A 15 -40.52 21.73 -19.71
CA SER A 15 -40.57 21.24 -21.11
C SER A 15 -39.24 21.40 -21.85
N SER A 16 -38.38 22.35 -21.43
CA SER A 16 -37.02 22.50 -22.00
C SER A 16 -35.97 21.68 -21.33
N SER A 17 -36.23 21.13 -20.09
CA SER A 17 -35.32 20.30 -19.34
C SER A 17 -35.68 18.80 -19.32
N THR A 18 -36.85 18.41 -19.79
CA THR A 18 -37.33 17.03 -19.88
C THR A 18 -37.02 16.31 -21.18
N GLU A 19 -36.21 16.90 -22.07
CA GLU A 19 -35.47 16.10 -23.05
C GLU A 19 -34.28 15.37 -22.44
N GLY A 20 -34.34 15.03 -21.16
CA GLY A 20 -33.48 14.09 -20.46
C GLY A 20 -33.96 12.69 -20.77
N VAL A 21 -33.39 12.14 -21.73
CA VAL A 21 -33.51 10.83 -22.35
C VAL A 21 -33.64 9.71 -21.32
N SER A 22 -34.73 8.95 -21.34
CA SER A 22 -34.80 7.60 -20.78
C SER A 22 -33.76 6.72 -21.44
N ALA A 23 -33.19 5.73 -20.74
CA ALA A 23 -32.15 4.84 -21.29
C ALA A 23 -32.59 4.06 -22.55
N GLU A 24 -33.86 4.09 -22.89
CA GLU A 24 -34.45 3.56 -24.12
C GLU A 24 -34.71 4.61 -25.21
N GLU A 25 -34.59 5.92 -24.88
CA GLU A 25 -34.85 7.05 -25.77
C GLU A 25 -33.65 7.98 -25.98
N SER A 26 -32.41 7.56 -25.64
CA SER A 26 -31.18 8.19 -26.08
C SER A 26 -30.93 7.90 -27.56
N HIS A 27 -31.97 8.09 -28.35
CA HIS A 27 -31.84 7.98 -29.76
C HIS A 27 -31.36 9.33 -30.28
N SER A 28 -30.18 9.29 -30.90
CA SER A 28 -29.70 10.41 -31.69
C SER A 28 -30.84 11.02 -32.54
N ASN A 29 -30.88 12.31 -32.74
CA ASN A 29 -31.80 13.02 -33.66
C ASN A 29 -31.65 12.53 -35.12
N TYR A 30 -30.91 11.43 -35.35
CA TYR A 30 -30.77 10.78 -36.62
C TYR A 30 -31.98 9.88 -36.89
N HIS A 31 -33.06 10.45 -37.35
CA HIS A 31 -34.14 9.76 -38.01
C HIS A 31 -33.76 9.54 -39.48
N PRO A 32 -33.54 8.32 -39.95
CA PRO A 32 -33.38 8.05 -41.36
C PRO A 32 -34.65 8.55 -42.07
N GLN A 33 -34.52 9.56 -42.96
CA GLN A 33 -35.65 10.00 -43.76
C GLN A 33 -36.19 8.81 -44.54
N ALA A 34 -37.41 8.37 -44.18
CA ALA A 34 -38.12 7.32 -44.87
C ALA A 34 -38.54 7.79 -46.26
N ASN A 35 -37.61 7.79 -47.21
CA ASN A 35 -37.95 7.85 -48.61
C ASN A 35 -38.42 6.47 -49.04
N GLY A 36 -39.70 6.34 -49.26
CA GLY A 36 -40.39 5.11 -49.61
C GLY A 36 -39.80 4.36 -50.79
N ALA A 37 -39.08 3.32 -50.47
CA ALA A 37 -38.89 2.13 -51.27
C ALA A 37 -38.61 0.98 -50.34
N PHE A 38 -39.56 0.09 -50.17
CA PHE A 38 -39.37 -1.21 -49.51
C PHE A 38 -38.28 -1.97 -50.27
N ASN A 39 -37.05 -2.00 -49.80
CA ASN A 39 -35.99 -3.00 -50.04
C ASN A 39 -34.53 -2.51 -49.91
N ASP A 40 -34.25 -1.29 -49.40
CA ASP A 40 -32.87 -0.97 -49.09
C ASP A 40 -32.62 -1.16 -47.60
N ALA A 41 -31.63 -2.01 -47.29
CA ALA A 41 -31.08 -2.13 -45.94
C ALA A 41 -30.72 -0.73 -45.43
N ILE A 42 -31.21 -0.34 -44.26
CA ILE A 42 -30.94 0.94 -43.62
C ILE A 42 -29.41 1.07 -43.49
N LYS A 43 -28.81 1.95 -44.24
CA LYS A 43 -27.38 2.23 -44.21
C LYS A 43 -27.13 3.33 -43.20
N TYR A 44 -26.58 2.96 -42.04
CA TYR A 44 -26.06 3.92 -41.08
C TYR A 44 -24.67 4.38 -41.49
N HIS A 45 -24.44 5.69 -41.55
CA HIS A 45 -23.11 6.24 -41.74
C HIS A 45 -22.31 6.05 -40.45
N LEU A 46 -21.12 5.46 -40.52
CA LEU A 46 -20.22 5.24 -39.39
C LEU A 46 -19.91 6.57 -38.66
N THR A 47 -19.80 7.69 -39.36
CA THR A 47 -19.62 9.03 -38.82
C THR A 47 -20.75 9.41 -37.87
N GLY A 48 -22.02 9.24 -38.26
CA GLY A 48 -23.17 9.52 -37.39
C GLY A 48 -23.22 8.63 -36.19
N MET A 49 -22.87 7.32 -36.33
CA MET A 49 -22.77 6.40 -35.17
C MET A 49 -21.73 6.84 -34.14
N TYR A 50 -20.56 7.34 -34.58
CA TYR A 50 -19.55 7.88 -33.67
C TYR A 50 -19.91 9.25 -33.12
N GLN A 51 -20.48 10.13 -33.93
CA GLN A 51 -20.79 11.51 -33.55
C GLN A 51 -21.96 11.55 -32.55
N ASP A 52 -23.00 10.78 -32.77
CA ASP A 52 -24.22 10.83 -31.98
C ASP A 52 -24.25 9.71 -30.93
N TRP A 53 -24.35 8.46 -31.31
CA TRP A 53 -24.60 7.37 -30.40
C TRP A 53 -23.44 7.04 -29.47
N PHE A 54 -22.21 7.03 -30.01
CA PHE A 54 -21.04 6.70 -29.19
C PHE A 54 -20.72 7.82 -28.21
N LEU A 55 -20.86 9.07 -28.65
CA LEU A 55 -20.59 10.24 -27.80
C LEU A 55 -21.62 10.34 -26.68
N ASP A 56 -22.90 10.15 -26.97
CA ASP A 56 -23.97 10.14 -25.98
C ASP A 56 -23.77 9.00 -24.96
N TYR A 57 -23.46 7.80 -25.43
CA TYR A 57 -23.15 6.69 -24.54
C TYR A 57 -21.90 6.94 -23.71
N ALA A 58 -20.83 7.48 -24.29
CA ALA A 58 -19.61 7.82 -23.58
C ALA A 58 -19.87 8.86 -22.48
N SER A 59 -20.62 9.92 -22.82
CA SER A 59 -21.04 10.97 -21.88
C SER A 59 -21.85 10.39 -20.72
N TYR A 60 -22.85 9.57 -21.03
CA TYR A 60 -23.66 8.88 -20.01
C TYR A 60 -22.81 8.03 -19.08
N VAL A 61 -21.89 7.21 -19.62
CA VAL A 61 -21.03 6.35 -18.79
C VAL A 61 -20.09 7.18 -17.90
N ILE A 62 -19.61 8.33 -18.37
CA ILE A 62 -18.75 9.23 -17.61
C ILE A 62 -19.55 9.90 -16.47
N LEU A 63 -20.66 10.55 -16.79
CA LEU A 63 -21.39 11.43 -15.88
C LEU A 63 -22.31 10.65 -14.93
N GLU A 64 -22.99 9.60 -15.44
CA GLU A 64 -24.08 8.94 -14.71
C GLU A 64 -23.74 7.54 -14.18
N ARG A 65 -22.47 7.07 -14.34
CA ARG A 65 -22.11 5.72 -13.91
C ARG A 65 -20.77 5.60 -13.23
N ALA A 66 -19.68 5.98 -13.91
CA ALA A 66 -18.34 5.54 -13.53
C ALA A 66 -17.58 6.53 -12.65
N VAL A 67 -17.73 7.83 -12.87
CA VAL A 67 -16.95 8.87 -12.19
C VAL A 67 -17.78 9.49 -11.06
N PRO A 68 -17.20 9.66 -9.85
CA PRO A 68 -17.90 10.28 -8.72
C PRO A 68 -18.03 11.79 -8.89
N SER A 69 -19.11 12.38 -8.31
CA SER A 69 -19.21 13.83 -8.14
C SER A 69 -18.20 14.35 -7.12
N ILE A 70 -17.67 15.54 -7.29
CA ILE A 70 -16.79 16.18 -6.32
C ILE A 70 -17.53 16.62 -5.07
N ASP A 71 -18.81 17.02 -5.20
CA ASP A 71 -19.58 17.61 -4.10
C ASP A 71 -19.90 16.61 -2.98
N ASP A 72 -20.26 15.37 -3.33
CA ASP A 72 -20.57 14.33 -2.35
C ASP A 72 -19.64 13.11 -2.42
N GLY A 73 -18.73 13.05 -3.39
CA GLY A 73 -17.79 11.93 -3.54
C GLY A 73 -18.43 10.61 -3.95
N LEU A 74 -19.67 10.62 -4.43
CA LEU A 74 -20.45 9.42 -4.72
C LEU A 74 -20.70 9.26 -6.23
N LYS A 75 -20.81 8.01 -6.66
CA LYS A 75 -21.41 7.65 -7.95
C LYS A 75 -22.94 7.73 -7.83
N PRO A 76 -23.68 7.96 -8.93
CA PRO A 76 -25.16 8.03 -8.89
C PRO A 76 -25.83 6.85 -8.21
N VAL A 77 -25.41 5.61 -8.48
CA VAL A 77 -25.97 4.41 -7.81
C VAL A 77 -25.77 4.44 -6.30
N GLN A 78 -24.59 4.87 -5.82
CA GLN A 78 -24.27 4.95 -4.39
C GLN A 78 -25.14 6.00 -3.69
N ARG A 79 -25.32 7.18 -4.33
CA ARG A 79 -26.19 8.26 -3.84
C ARG A 79 -27.63 7.79 -3.71
N ARG A 80 -28.16 7.10 -4.73
CA ARG A 80 -29.51 6.56 -4.75
C ARG A 80 -29.71 5.45 -3.71
N ILE A 81 -28.72 4.60 -3.46
CA ILE A 81 -28.74 3.61 -2.36
C ILE A 81 -28.86 4.30 -1.00
N LEU A 82 -28.01 5.29 -0.71
CA LEU A 82 -28.03 6.00 0.56
C LEU A 82 -29.35 6.76 0.75
N HIS A 83 -29.87 7.39 -0.31
CA HIS A 83 -31.16 8.05 -0.29
C HIS A 83 -32.33 7.04 -0.02
N ALA A 84 -32.32 5.90 -0.70
CA ALA A 84 -33.31 4.84 -0.47
C ALA A 84 -33.23 4.30 0.97
N MET A 85 -32.03 4.05 1.49
CA MET A 85 -31.84 3.64 2.88
C MET A 85 -32.39 4.69 3.85
N LYS A 86 -32.14 5.99 3.59
CA LYS A 86 -32.66 7.07 4.45
C LYS A 86 -34.19 7.14 4.43
N SER A 87 -34.81 6.84 3.29
CA SER A 87 -36.28 6.88 3.16
C SER A 87 -36.99 5.78 3.98
N VAL A 88 -36.30 4.69 4.32
CA VAL A 88 -36.83 3.56 5.10
C VAL A 88 -36.16 3.42 6.46
N ASP A 89 -35.38 4.42 6.88
CA ASP A 89 -34.62 4.40 8.12
C ASP A 89 -35.52 4.53 9.35
N ASP A 90 -35.66 3.43 10.09
CA ASP A 90 -36.33 3.36 11.39
C ASP A 90 -35.34 3.04 12.53
N GLY A 91 -34.03 3.08 12.26
CA GLY A 91 -32.96 2.75 13.20
C GLY A 91 -32.68 1.26 13.32
N LYS A 92 -33.47 0.39 12.68
CA LYS A 92 -33.29 -1.07 12.67
C LYS A 92 -32.58 -1.52 11.40
N PHE A 93 -32.09 -2.78 11.43
CA PHE A 93 -31.57 -3.43 10.25
C PHE A 93 -32.68 -3.78 9.26
N ASN A 94 -32.46 -3.50 8.00
CA ASN A 94 -33.33 -3.83 6.87
C ASN A 94 -32.65 -4.85 5.97
N LYS A 95 -33.44 -5.81 5.43
CA LYS A 95 -32.92 -6.74 4.42
C LYS A 95 -32.38 -5.99 3.22
N VAL A 96 -31.21 -6.39 2.75
CA VAL A 96 -30.57 -5.80 1.57
C VAL A 96 -31.50 -5.91 0.35
N ALA A 97 -32.24 -6.99 0.19
CA ALA A 97 -33.23 -7.14 -0.88
C ALA A 97 -34.30 -6.03 -0.85
N ASN A 98 -34.75 -5.59 0.35
CA ASN A 98 -35.72 -4.50 0.46
C ASN A 98 -35.11 -3.15 0.09
N ILE A 99 -33.84 -2.91 0.49
CA ILE A 99 -33.10 -1.70 0.13
C ILE A 99 -32.89 -1.64 -1.39
N VAL A 100 -32.51 -2.76 -2.02
CA VAL A 100 -32.35 -2.87 -3.48
C VAL A 100 -33.67 -2.53 -4.18
N GLY A 101 -34.78 -3.17 -3.76
CA GLY A 101 -36.12 -2.87 -4.31
C GLY A 101 -36.55 -1.41 -4.14
N GLN A 102 -36.19 -0.78 -2.99
CA GLN A 102 -36.45 0.65 -2.78
C GLN A 102 -35.57 1.53 -3.68
N THR A 103 -34.32 1.12 -3.93
CA THR A 103 -33.39 1.86 -4.80
C THR A 103 -33.79 1.84 -6.26
N MET A 104 -34.41 0.75 -6.73
CA MET A 104 -34.92 0.63 -8.11
C MET A 104 -35.96 1.69 -8.50
N GLN A 105 -36.58 2.37 -7.50
CA GLN A 105 -37.48 3.49 -7.76
C GLN A 105 -36.75 4.75 -8.24
N TYR A 106 -35.42 4.79 -8.08
CA TYR A 106 -34.55 5.92 -8.46
C TYR A 106 -33.51 5.51 -9.51
N HIS A 107 -33.18 4.20 -9.60
CA HIS A 107 -32.09 3.71 -10.44
C HIS A 107 -32.60 2.73 -11.50
N PRO A 108 -32.59 3.11 -12.80
CA PRO A 108 -33.19 2.33 -13.89
C PRO A 108 -32.28 1.19 -14.39
N HIS A 109 -31.64 0.45 -13.48
CA HIS A 109 -30.75 -0.68 -13.79
C HIS A 109 -31.08 -1.90 -12.95
N GLY A 110 -30.53 -3.06 -13.35
CA GLY A 110 -30.80 -4.34 -12.70
C GLY A 110 -30.45 -4.38 -11.21
N ASP A 111 -31.25 -5.12 -10.46
CA ASP A 111 -31.14 -5.33 -9.00
C ASP A 111 -29.78 -5.87 -8.55
N ALA A 112 -29.16 -6.74 -9.37
CA ALA A 112 -27.83 -7.29 -9.10
C ALA A 112 -26.78 -6.18 -8.98
N SER A 113 -26.78 -5.21 -9.93
CA SER A 113 -25.80 -4.10 -9.90
C SER A 113 -25.98 -3.18 -8.68
N ILE A 114 -27.20 -2.98 -8.23
CA ILE A 114 -27.52 -2.24 -7.01
C ILE A 114 -27.05 -3.02 -5.78
N GLY A 115 -27.29 -4.34 -5.75
CA GLY A 115 -26.84 -5.24 -4.69
C GLY A 115 -25.33 -5.22 -4.54
N ASP A 116 -24.58 -5.35 -5.64
CA ASP A 116 -23.13 -5.33 -5.65
C ASP A 116 -22.58 -3.98 -5.18
N ALA A 117 -23.18 -2.87 -5.62
CA ALA A 117 -22.79 -1.53 -5.16
C ALA A 117 -23.05 -1.32 -3.66
N LEU A 118 -24.17 -1.85 -3.14
CA LEU A 118 -24.46 -1.81 -1.70
C LEU A 118 -23.49 -2.66 -0.89
N VAL A 119 -23.13 -3.86 -1.38
CA VAL A 119 -22.11 -4.71 -0.74
C VAL A 119 -20.76 -3.99 -0.69
N GLN A 120 -20.33 -3.38 -1.79
CA GLN A 120 -19.07 -2.61 -1.81
C GLN A 120 -19.08 -1.43 -0.84
N LEU A 121 -20.22 -0.72 -0.69
CA LEU A 121 -20.36 0.35 0.31
C LEU A 121 -20.29 -0.19 1.74
N GLY A 122 -20.92 -1.34 1.99
CA GLY A 122 -20.93 -1.99 3.31
C GLY A 122 -19.53 -2.47 3.73
N GLN A 123 -18.78 -3.08 2.81
CA GLN A 123 -17.42 -3.57 3.06
C GLN A 123 -16.42 -2.46 3.44
N LYS A 124 -16.73 -1.20 3.13
CA LYS A 124 -15.91 -0.04 3.54
C LYS A 124 -16.12 0.38 5.00
N ASN A 125 -17.09 -0.20 5.71
CA ASN A 125 -17.35 -0.03 7.15
C ASN A 125 -17.41 1.42 7.64
N LEU A 126 -17.94 2.35 6.83
CA LEU A 126 -18.02 3.77 7.20
C LEU A 126 -19.48 4.26 7.23
N LEU A 127 -20.20 4.10 6.13
CA LEU A 127 -21.57 4.64 5.97
C LEU A 127 -22.67 3.67 6.39
N ILE A 128 -22.38 2.37 6.39
CA ILE A 128 -23.37 1.30 6.53
C ILE A 128 -22.90 0.33 7.62
N ASP A 129 -23.77 0.10 8.61
CA ASP A 129 -23.64 -1.02 9.55
C ASP A 129 -24.15 -2.28 8.85
N CYS A 130 -23.35 -3.33 8.84
CA CYS A 130 -23.61 -4.59 8.15
C CYS A 130 -23.95 -5.69 9.14
N GLN A 131 -24.93 -6.57 8.80
CA GLN A 131 -25.26 -7.78 9.54
C GLN A 131 -25.38 -8.97 8.59
N GLY A 132 -24.79 -10.12 8.99
CA GLY A 132 -24.71 -11.31 8.14
C GLY A 132 -23.39 -11.39 7.37
N ASN A 133 -23.31 -12.27 6.39
CA ASN A 133 -22.10 -12.47 5.58
C ASN A 133 -22.07 -11.50 4.37
N TRP A 134 -21.27 -10.47 4.49
CA TRP A 134 -21.04 -9.44 3.44
C TRP A 134 -19.84 -9.73 2.54
N GLY A 135 -19.34 -10.97 2.56
CA GLY A 135 -18.13 -11.35 1.87
C GLY A 135 -16.89 -10.92 2.65
N ASN A 136 -15.74 -11.24 2.10
CA ASN A 136 -14.45 -10.94 2.73
C ASN A 136 -13.45 -10.41 1.70
N ILE A 137 -12.88 -9.24 1.93
CA ILE A 137 -11.91 -8.59 1.03
C ILE A 137 -10.53 -9.26 1.04
N VAL A 138 -10.23 -10.04 2.09
CA VAL A 138 -8.95 -10.77 2.25
C VAL A 138 -9.01 -12.10 1.53
N THR A 139 -10.05 -12.90 1.76
CA THR A 139 -10.21 -14.22 1.12
C THR A 139 -10.82 -14.11 -0.28
N GLY A 140 -11.51 -13.00 -0.58
CA GLY A 140 -12.23 -12.82 -1.84
C GLY A 140 -13.58 -13.52 -1.88
N ASP A 141 -14.07 -14.01 -0.75
CA ASP A 141 -15.40 -14.63 -0.65
C ASP A 141 -16.48 -13.62 -0.99
N GLY A 142 -17.45 -14.05 -1.78
CA GLY A 142 -18.61 -13.26 -2.16
C GLY A 142 -19.59 -13.09 -1.01
N ALA A 143 -20.35 -11.98 -1.03
CA ALA A 143 -21.43 -11.77 -0.08
C ALA A 143 -22.56 -12.80 -0.25
N ALA A 144 -23.26 -13.10 0.83
CA ALA A 144 -24.47 -13.89 0.80
C ALA A 144 -25.57 -13.17 -0.02
N ALA A 145 -26.54 -13.93 -0.54
CA ALA A 145 -27.64 -13.35 -1.32
C ALA A 145 -28.39 -12.24 -0.53
N PRO A 146 -28.87 -11.19 -1.21
CA PRO A 146 -29.49 -9.99 -0.59
C PRO A 146 -30.63 -10.27 0.40
N ARG A 147 -31.30 -11.41 0.28
CA ARG A 147 -32.39 -11.84 1.19
C ARG A 147 -31.90 -12.31 2.56
N TYR A 148 -30.59 -12.62 2.72
CA TYR A 148 -30.04 -13.12 3.98
C TYR A 148 -29.29 -12.05 4.78
N ILE A 149 -28.69 -11.07 4.12
CA ILE A 149 -27.90 -10.01 4.73
C ILE A 149 -28.76 -8.77 5.01
N GLU A 150 -28.35 -8.01 6.00
CA GLU A 150 -29.09 -6.85 6.46
C GLU A 150 -28.15 -5.63 6.61
N ALA A 151 -28.70 -4.45 6.41
CA ALA A 151 -28.00 -3.18 6.49
C ALA A 151 -28.84 -2.11 7.19
N ARG A 152 -28.15 -1.15 7.82
CA ARG A 152 -28.71 0.12 8.25
C ARG A 152 -27.68 1.22 8.08
N LEU A 153 -28.12 2.47 8.10
CA LEU A 153 -27.21 3.62 8.11
C LEU A 153 -26.42 3.67 9.40
N SER A 154 -25.11 3.91 9.31
CA SER A 154 -24.25 4.11 10.48
C SER A 154 -24.58 5.44 11.16
N LYS A 155 -24.20 5.59 12.43
CA LYS A 155 -24.31 6.87 13.14
C LYS A 155 -23.52 7.98 12.46
N PHE A 156 -22.35 7.64 11.91
CA PHE A 156 -21.54 8.57 11.14
C PHE A 156 -22.30 9.08 9.90
N ALA A 157 -22.93 8.17 9.15
CA ALA A 157 -23.70 8.55 7.97
C ALA A 157 -24.89 9.46 8.34
N LEU A 158 -25.59 9.17 9.43
CA LEU A 158 -26.72 9.98 9.89
C LEU A 158 -26.29 11.41 10.30
N ASP A 159 -25.09 11.57 10.87
CA ASP A 159 -24.60 12.87 11.32
C ASP A 159 -24.00 13.71 10.16
N THR A 160 -23.44 13.07 9.14
CA THR A 160 -22.60 13.76 8.14
C THR A 160 -23.21 13.84 6.75
N VAL A 161 -24.13 12.92 6.38
CA VAL A 161 -24.55 12.75 4.98
C VAL A 161 -25.89 13.45 4.69
N PHE A 162 -26.82 13.51 5.66
CA PHE A 162 -28.19 13.86 5.39
C PHE A 162 -28.61 15.17 6.05
N ASN A 163 -29.14 16.10 5.26
CA ASN A 163 -29.92 17.25 5.72
C ASN A 163 -30.89 17.66 4.62
N ALA A 164 -32.18 17.36 4.78
CA ALA A 164 -33.21 17.64 3.77
C ALA A 164 -33.35 19.13 3.40
N LYS A 165 -32.94 20.05 4.31
CA LYS A 165 -33.07 21.50 4.11
C LYS A 165 -31.93 22.08 3.26
N THR A 166 -30.78 21.42 3.22
CA THR A 166 -29.62 21.81 2.41
C THR A 166 -29.42 20.87 1.22
N THR A 167 -30.40 20.03 0.90
CA THR A 167 -30.37 19.13 -0.27
C THR A 167 -31.13 19.76 -1.43
N HIS A 168 -30.48 19.80 -2.59
CA HIS A 168 -31.14 20.11 -3.85
C HIS A 168 -31.79 18.85 -4.42
N TRP A 169 -33.03 18.98 -4.85
CA TRP A 169 -33.87 17.86 -5.28
C TRP A 169 -34.16 17.93 -6.77
N MET A 170 -34.16 16.79 -7.43
CA MET A 170 -34.65 16.62 -8.81
C MET A 170 -35.69 15.51 -8.86
N LEU A 171 -36.39 15.37 -9.97
CA LEU A 171 -37.32 14.26 -10.19
C LEU A 171 -36.53 12.99 -10.53
N SER A 172 -37.04 11.83 -10.09
CA SER A 172 -36.55 10.53 -10.50
C SER A 172 -36.79 10.30 -11.99
N TYR A 173 -36.08 9.33 -12.58
CA TYR A 173 -36.18 8.99 -14.00
C TYR A 173 -37.61 8.77 -14.49
N ASP A 174 -38.53 8.35 -13.61
CA ASP A 174 -39.95 8.10 -13.91
C ASP A 174 -40.87 9.29 -13.53
N GLY A 175 -40.29 10.40 -13.07
CA GLY A 175 -41.01 11.60 -12.66
C GLY A 175 -41.89 11.47 -11.39
N ARG A 176 -41.93 10.30 -10.74
CA ARG A 176 -42.87 9.99 -9.65
C ARG A 176 -42.37 10.40 -8.27
N LYS A 177 -41.06 10.46 -8.09
CA LYS A 177 -40.41 10.76 -6.80
C LYS A 177 -39.33 11.80 -6.94
N LYS A 178 -38.91 12.38 -5.83
CA LYS A 178 -37.74 13.28 -5.77
C LYS A 178 -36.52 12.52 -5.29
N GLU A 179 -35.38 12.76 -5.96
CA GLU A 179 -34.08 12.25 -5.56
C GLU A 179 -33.08 13.40 -5.38
N PRO A 180 -32.05 13.28 -4.54
CA PRO A 180 -31.06 14.33 -4.37
C PRO A 180 -30.13 14.43 -5.60
N ILE A 181 -29.87 15.65 -6.08
CA ILE A 181 -28.84 15.91 -7.10
C ILE A 181 -27.48 15.51 -6.53
N ASN A 182 -27.12 16.04 -5.35
CA ASN A 182 -25.99 15.62 -4.54
C ASN A 182 -26.43 15.55 -3.06
N LEU A 183 -25.79 14.69 -2.27
CA LEU A 183 -26.02 14.65 -0.84
C LEU A 183 -25.14 15.70 -0.14
N PRO A 184 -25.65 16.43 0.88
CA PRO A 184 -24.92 17.48 1.60
C PRO A 184 -23.92 16.89 2.59
N ILE A 185 -22.86 16.26 2.07
CA ILE A 185 -21.88 15.51 2.86
C ILE A 185 -20.84 16.48 3.46
N LYS A 186 -20.74 16.45 4.78
CA LYS A 186 -19.85 17.35 5.56
C LYS A 186 -18.60 16.62 6.04
N PHE A 187 -17.91 15.93 5.12
CA PHE A 187 -16.68 15.17 5.35
C PHE A 187 -16.03 14.80 4.00
N PRO A 188 -14.69 14.70 3.88
CA PRO A 188 -14.02 14.30 2.63
C PRO A 188 -14.21 12.79 2.32
N LEU A 189 -15.48 12.42 2.09
CA LEU A 189 -15.91 11.03 1.93
C LEU A 189 -15.20 10.32 0.78
N LEU A 190 -15.00 11.00 -0.34
CA LEU A 190 -14.34 10.45 -1.51
C LEU A 190 -12.93 9.92 -1.19
N LEU A 191 -12.16 10.70 -0.42
CA LEU A 191 -10.81 10.32 0.00
C LEU A 191 -10.83 9.21 1.07
N ALA A 192 -11.79 9.23 1.98
CA ALA A 192 -11.90 8.19 3.01
C ALA A 192 -12.25 6.81 2.42
N GLN A 193 -13.16 6.77 1.45
CA GLN A 193 -13.62 5.52 0.87
C GLN A 193 -12.81 5.06 -0.34
N GLY A 194 -12.15 6.00 -1.03
CA GLY A 194 -11.59 5.76 -2.34
C GLY A 194 -12.64 5.36 -3.37
N VAL A 195 -12.28 5.41 -4.63
CA VAL A 195 -13.16 5.01 -5.73
C VAL A 195 -12.35 4.44 -6.89
N GLU A 196 -12.90 3.45 -7.56
CA GLU A 196 -12.41 2.96 -8.84
C GLU A 196 -13.58 2.93 -9.84
N GLY A 197 -13.38 3.54 -11.00
CA GLY A 197 -14.37 3.59 -12.06
C GLY A 197 -13.72 3.63 -13.42
N ILE A 198 -14.22 2.80 -14.33
CA ILE A 198 -13.75 2.73 -15.71
C ILE A 198 -14.87 3.28 -16.59
N ALA A 199 -14.58 4.37 -17.30
CA ALA A 199 -15.48 4.99 -18.28
C ALA A 199 -14.94 4.83 -19.70
N VAL A 200 -15.61 5.45 -20.66
CA VAL A 200 -15.15 5.49 -22.04
C VAL A 200 -14.09 6.59 -22.21
N GLY A 201 -12.89 6.20 -22.59
CA GLY A 201 -11.78 7.15 -22.80
C GLY A 201 -11.10 7.68 -21.54
N LEU A 202 -11.66 7.46 -20.35
CA LEU A 202 -11.08 7.86 -19.08
C LEU A 202 -11.40 6.87 -17.95
N ASN A 203 -10.63 6.97 -16.88
CA ASN A 203 -10.87 6.22 -15.65
C ASN A 203 -10.67 7.12 -14.43
N SER A 204 -11.27 6.76 -13.31
CA SER A 204 -11.01 7.35 -12.00
C SER A 204 -10.49 6.26 -11.07
N LYS A 205 -9.37 6.50 -10.40
CA LYS A 205 -8.81 5.61 -9.38
C LYS A 205 -8.23 6.44 -8.24
N ILE A 206 -9.07 6.71 -7.25
CA ILE A 206 -8.72 7.45 -6.04
C ILE A 206 -8.55 6.44 -4.92
N LEU A 207 -7.36 6.41 -4.31
CA LEU A 207 -7.03 5.47 -3.25
C LEU A 207 -7.67 5.91 -1.93
N PRO A 208 -8.04 4.98 -1.02
CA PRO A 208 -8.56 5.33 0.29
C PRO A 208 -7.47 5.90 1.20
N HIS A 209 -7.86 6.82 2.10
CA HIS A 209 -7.00 7.47 3.08
C HIS A 209 -7.55 7.30 4.49
N ASN A 210 -6.68 7.44 5.49
CA ASN A 210 -7.05 7.27 6.89
C ASN A 210 -8.00 8.35 7.37
N PHE A 211 -9.04 7.96 8.10
CA PHE A 211 -10.06 8.84 8.64
C PHE A 211 -9.48 9.95 9.55
N ASN A 212 -8.57 9.59 10.46
CA ASN A 212 -7.96 10.53 11.39
C ASN A 212 -7.06 11.53 10.68
N GLU A 213 -6.26 11.04 9.72
CA GLU A 213 -5.35 11.88 8.93
C GLU A 213 -6.12 12.85 8.02
N LEU A 214 -7.27 12.45 7.50
CA LEU A 214 -8.15 13.35 6.76
C LEU A 214 -8.71 14.46 7.65
N CYS A 215 -9.10 14.14 8.90
CA CYS A 215 -9.52 15.17 9.87
C CYS A 215 -8.35 16.09 10.21
N ASP A 216 -7.15 15.57 10.46
CA ASP A 216 -5.96 16.36 10.77
C ASP A 216 -5.58 17.28 9.61
N ALA A 217 -5.55 16.77 8.40
CA ALA A 217 -5.27 17.55 7.19
C ALA A 217 -6.32 18.65 6.95
N ALA A 218 -7.61 18.37 7.23
CA ALA A 218 -8.66 19.37 7.18
C ALA A 218 -8.44 20.48 8.22
N LEU A 219 -8.03 20.12 9.44
CA LEU A 219 -7.70 21.08 10.50
C LEU A 219 -6.47 21.92 10.15
N SER A 220 -5.41 21.31 9.60
CA SER A 220 -4.20 22.02 9.14
C SER A 220 -4.55 22.99 8.01
N TYR A 221 -5.31 22.54 7.01
CA TYR A 221 -5.77 23.43 5.92
C TYR A 221 -6.55 24.65 6.42
N LEU A 222 -7.52 24.45 7.34
CA LEU A 222 -8.32 25.54 7.89
C LEU A 222 -7.49 26.53 8.72
N ARG A 223 -6.36 26.10 9.28
CA ARG A 223 -5.39 26.94 10.00
C ARG A 223 -4.36 27.61 9.07
N GLY A 224 -4.33 27.24 7.79
CA GLY A 224 -3.34 27.69 6.84
C GLY A 224 -1.96 27.00 6.95
N GLU A 225 -1.93 25.82 7.55
CA GLU A 225 -0.75 24.97 7.68
C GLU A 225 -0.63 24.01 6.49
N GLU A 226 0.60 23.57 6.19
CA GLU A 226 0.83 22.55 5.18
C GLU A 226 0.45 21.16 5.71
N PHE A 227 0.00 20.29 4.83
CA PHE A 227 -0.35 18.90 5.14
C PHE A 227 0.07 17.96 4.02
N MET A 228 0.28 16.70 4.36
CA MET A 228 0.54 15.61 3.43
C MET A 228 -0.40 14.45 3.73
N LEU A 229 -0.92 13.80 2.68
CA LEU A 229 -1.81 12.65 2.78
C LEU A 229 -1.24 11.47 1.98
N TYR A 230 -1.19 10.32 2.61
CA TYR A 230 -0.80 9.06 1.97
C TYR A 230 -1.91 8.03 2.09
N PRO A 231 -2.07 7.15 1.08
CA PRO A 231 -3.08 6.10 1.12
C PRO A 231 -2.99 5.23 2.37
N ASP A 232 -4.14 4.76 2.83
CA ASP A 232 -4.27 3.79 3.92
C ASP A 232 -5.26 2.70 3.47
N PHE A 233 -4.82 1.43 3.49
CA PHE A 233 -5.58 0.33 2.94
C PHE A 233 -6.18 -0.55 4.03
N PRO A 234 -7.42 -1.02 3.88
CA PRO A 234 -8.07 -1.89 4.87
C PRO A 234 -7.37 -3.23 5.07
N THR A 235 -6.60 -3.70 4.09
CA THR A 235 -5.83 -4.95 4.12
C THR A 235 -4.44 -4.81 4.77
N GLY A 236 -4.04 -3.59 5.18
CA GLY A 236 -2.71 -3.32 5.74
C GLY A 236 -1.60 -3.36 4.70
N GLY A 237 -0.46 -3.93 5.08
CA GLY A 237 0.74 -3.99 4.27
C GLY A 237 1.64 -2.75 4.41
N SER A 238 2.68 -2.69 3.61
CA SER A 238 3.60 -1.54 3.54
C SER A 238 3.51 -0.86 2.19
N ILE A 239 3.71 0.46 2.15
CA ILE A 239 3.67 1.25 0.91
C ILE A 239 4.93 2.09 0.73
N ASP A 240 5.41 2.15 -0.51
CA ASP A 240 6.42 3.10 -0.96
C ASP A 240 5.72 4.19 -1.78
N VAL A 241 5.76 5.40 -1.26
CA VAL A 241 5.09 6.59 -1.80
C VAL A 241 6.05 7.55 -2.51
N SER A 242 7.32 7.17 -2.70
CA SER A 242 8.35 8.02 -3.34
C SER A 242 7.95 8.53 -4.74
N ARG A 243 7.02 7.84 -5.41
CA ARG A 243 6.48 8.18 -6.72
C ARG A 243 4.98 8.46 -6.70
N TYR A 244 4.39 8.73 -5.56
CA TYR A 244 2.94 8.90 -5.41
C TYR A 244 2.39 10.10 -6.18
N ASN A 245 3.16 11.20 -6.25
CA ASN A 245 2.79 12.45 -6.94
C ASN A 245 1.39 12.94 -6.55
N ASP A 246 1.08 13.00 -5.24
CA ASP A 246 -0.21 13.45 -4.69
C ASP A 246 -1.45 12.84 -5.38
N GLY A 247 -1.36 11.60 -5.86
CA GLY A 247 -2.46 10.91 -6.53
C GLY A 247 -2.78 11.35 -7.95
N GLU A 248 -1.98 12.21 -8.55
CA GLU A 248 -2.17 12.65 -9.94
C GLU A 248 -1.85 11.56 -10.96
N ARG A 249 -2.32 11.78 -12.18
CA ARG A 249 -2.05 10.86 -13.29
C ARG A 249 -0.55 10.73 -13.56
N GLY A 250 -0.06 9.49 -13.61
CA GLY A 250 1.36 9.17 -13.76
C GLY A 250 2.06 8.88 -12.44
N GLY A 251 1.43 9.17 -11.31
CA GLY A 251 1.87 8.69 -9.99
C GLY A 251 1.80 7.18 -9.87
N MET A 252 2.56 6.63 -8.92
CA MET A 252 2.61 5.19 -8.64
C MET A 252 2.89 4.96 -7.16
N VAL A 253 2.14 4.05 -6.57
CA VAL A 253 2.39 3.52 -5.21
C VAL A 253 2.77 2.06 -5.34
N LYS A 254 3.87 1.65 -4.69
CA LYS A 254 4.20 0.23 -4.54
C LYS A 254 3.65 -0.27 -3.21
N ILE A 255 2.98 -1.40 -3.24
CA ILE A 255 2.37 -2.01 -2.06
C ILE A 255 3.00 -3.39 -1.86
N ARG A 256 3.51 -3.65 -0.67
CA ARG A 256 4.08 -4.96 -0.27
C ARG A 256 3.24 -5.62 0.80
N ALA A 257 3.10 -6.94 0.67
CA ALA A 257 2.64 -7.80 1.73
C ALA A 257 3.58 -7.73 2.94
N LYS A 258 3.05 -7.89 4.14
CA LYS A 258 3.87 -8.05 5.34
C LYS A 258 4.24 -9.52 5.50
N ILE A 259 5.53 -9.82 5.33
CA ILE A 259 6.09 -11.17 5.40
C ILE A 259 6.99 -11.26 6.61
N THR A 260 6.68 -12.15 7.54
CA THR A 260 7.46 -12.39 8.76
C THR A 260 8.12 -13.75 8.73
N LYS A 261 9.31 -13.86 9.37
CA LYS A 261 10.01 -15.14 9.55
C LYS A 261 9.55 -15.79 10.85
N VAL A 262 8.82 -16.88 10.75
CA VAL A 262 8.46 -17.69 11.93
C VAL A 262 9.64 -18.56 12.36
N ASP A 263 10.28 -19.19 11.38
CA ASP A 263 11.49 -19.99 11.56
C ASP A 263 12.34 -19.98 10.26
N PRO A 264 13.60 -20.51 10.26
CA PRO A 264 14.45 -20.47 9.06
C PRO A 264 13.89 -21.18 7.81
N LYS A 265 12.75 -21.87 7.94
CA LYS A 265 12.11 -22.63 6.84
C LYS A 265 10.67 -22.25 6.62
N THR A 266 10.10 -21.40 7.47
CA THR A 266 8.69 -21.04 7.43
C THR A 266 8.56 -19.51 7.43
N LEU A 267 7.89 -18.99 6.41
CA LEU A 267 7.48 -17.60 6.31
C LEU A 267 5.97 -17.51 6.50
N GLU A 268 5.51 -16.44 7.11
CA GLU A 268 4.09 -16.14 7.30
C GLU A 268 3.77 -14.78 6.69
N ILE A 269 2.74 -14.75 5.85
CA ILE A 269 2.21 -13.51 5.26
C ILE A 269 0.99 -13.13 6.10
N THR A 270 1.06 -12.00 6.81
CA THR A 270 0.02 -11.55 7.75
C THR A 270 -0.82 -10.39 7.21
N GLU A 271 -0.33 -9.66 6.22
CA GLU A 271 -1.04 -8.58 5.55
C GLU A 271 -0.79 -8.68 4.04
N ILE A 272 -1.81 -8.36 3.24
CA ILE A 272 -1.76 -8.53 1.79
C ILE A 272 -1.90 -7.19 1.04
N PRO A 273 -1.32 -7.05 -0.15
CA PRO A 273 -1.44 -5.83 -0.93
C PRO A 273 -2.89 -5.52 -1.31
N PHE A 274 -3.25 -4.26 -1.29
CA PHE A 274 -4.58 -3.78 -1.68
C PHE A 274 -4.96 -4.21 -3.10
N GLY A 275 -6.19 -4.72 -3.26
CA GLY A 275 -6.72 -5.21 -4.54
C GLY A 275 -6.28 -6.64 -4.89
N THR A 276 -5.61 -7.34 -3.97
CA THR A 276 -5.34 -8.78 -4.07
C THR A 276 -6.13 -9.57 -3.03
N THR A 277 -6.15 -10.90 -3.18
CA THR A 277 -6.77 -11.81 -2.21
C THR A 277 -5.81 -12.96 -1.87
N SER A 278 -6.02 -13.63 -0.74
CA SER A 278 -5.15 -14.75 -0.33
C SER A 278 -5.08 -15.86 -1.39
N PRO A 279 -6.18 -16.32 -2.03
CA PRO A 279 -6.10 -17.31 -3.11
C PRO A 279 -5.29 -16.82 -4.32
N LYS A 280 -5.42 -15.54 -4.69
CA LYS A 280 -4.67 -14.97 -5.82
C LYS A 280 -3.16 -14.91 -5.53
N ILE A 281 -2.76 -14.52 -4.33
CA ILE A 281 -1.35 -14.54 -3.91
C ILE A 281 -0.81 -15.96 -3.95
N ILE A 282 -1.55 -16.93 -3.40
CA ILE A 282 -1.16 -18.34 -3.43
C ILE A 282 -1.02 -18.85 -4.87
N GLU A 283 -1.94 -18.53 -5.75
CA GLU A 283 -1.86 -18.89 -7.17
C GLU A 283 -0.58 -18.34 -7.82
N THR A 284 -0.22 -17.07 -7.54
CA THR A 284 1.00 -16.48 -8.10
C THR A 284 2.27 -17.10 -7.51
N ILE A 285 2.27 -17.47 -6.21
CA ILE A 285 3.37 -18.23 -5.58
C ILE A 285 3.52 -19.60 -6.23
N LEU A 286 2.44 -20.36 -6.41
CA LEU A 286 2.45 -21.66 -7.05
C LEU A 286 2.91 -21.58 -8.52
N ARG A 287 2.48 -20.55 -9.23
CA ARG A 287 2.94 -20.29 -10.61
C ARG A 287 4.43 -19.95 -10.66
N ALA A 288 4.95 -19.17 -9.72
CA ALA A 288 6.37 -18.86 -9.62
C ALA A 288 7.19 -20.12 -9.22
N MET A 289 6.65 -20.96 -8.34
CA MET A 289 7.24 -22.26 -7.97
C MET A 289 7.33 -23.21 -9.18
N GLN A 290 6.25 -23.34 -9.96
CA GLN A 290 6.22 -24.18 -11.17
C GLN A 290 7.25 -23.71 -12.23
N LYS A 291 7.48 -22.40 -12.33
CA LYS A 291 8.50 -21.78 -13.18
C LYS A 291 9.92 -21.88 -12.60
N GLY A 292 10.11 -22.53 -11.45
CA GLY A 292 11.42 -22.64 -10.78
C GLY A 292 12.00 -21.32 -10.25
N LYS A 293 11.21 -20.22 -10.18
CA LYS A 293 11.68 -18.92 -9.69
C LYS A 293 11.81 -18.87 -8.17
N ILE A 294 11.01 -19.66 -7.46
CA ILE A 294 10.97 -19.75 -6.00
C ILE A 294 10.99 -21.22 -5.59
N LYS A 295 11.82 -21.56 -4.59
CA LYS A 295 11.90 -22.91 -4.02
C LYS A 295 11.05 -23.05 -2.78
N VAL A 296 9.75 -23.14 -2.97
CA VAL A 296 8.75 -23.39 -1.92
C VAL A 296 8.43 -24.89 -1.89
N LYS A 297 8.23 -25.43 -0.69
CA LYS A 297 7.80 -26.82 -0.46
C LYS A 297 6.29 -26.94 -0.43
N LYS A 298 5.62 -26.05 0.28
CA LYS A 298 4.17 -26.06 0.51
C LYS A 298 3.71 -24.65 0.85
N VAL A 299 2.47 -24.31 0.48
CA VAL A 299 1.76 -23.08 0.88
C VAL A 299 0.45 -23.53 1.49
N ASP A 300 0.15 -23.04 2.69
CA ASP A 300 -1.09 -23.29 3.43
C ASP A 300 -1.80 -21.96 3.67
N ASP A 301 -3.11 -21.92 3.43
CA ASP A 301 -3.97 -20.76 3.71
C ASP A 301 -4.73 -20.98 5.02
N PHE A 302 -4.55 -20.10 5.97
CA PHE A 302 -5.27 -20.01 7.23
C PHE A 302 -5.98 -18.64 7.38
N SER A 303 -6.16 -17.92 6.26
CA SER A 303 -6.79 -16.62 6.25
C SER A 303 -8.27 -16.71 6.65
N THR A 304 -8.68 -15.75 7.46
CA THR A 304 -10.06 -15.55 7.91
C THR A 304 -10.42 -14.08 7.68
N ASP A 305 -10.73 -13.33 8.72
CA ASP A 305 -10.90 -11.87 8.65
C ASP A 305 -9.54 -11.18 8.42
N ASP A 306 -8.47 -11.77 8.96
CA ASP A 306 -7.09 -11.37 8.72
C ASP A 306 -6.39 -12.36 7.80
N ALA A 307 -5.44 -11.86 7.00
CA ALA A 307 -4.62 -12.71 6.14
C ALA A 307 -3.63 -13.54 6.98
N ARG A 308 -3.55 -14.82 6.67
CA ARG A 308 -2.58 -15.73 7.27
C ARG A 308 -2.17 -16.83 6.31
N ILE A 309 -1.15 -16.57 5.48
CA ILE A 309 -0.63 -17.53 4.51
C ILE A 309 0.72 -18.02 4.99
N VAL A 310 0.86 -19.33 5.19
CA VAL A 310 2.10 -19.97 5.66
C VAL A 310 2.84 -20.59 4.47
N VAL A 311 4.07 -20.12 4.24
CA VAL A 311 4.92 -20.56 3.15
C VAL A 311 6.10 -21.38 3.71
N GLN A 312 6.12 -22.68 3.43
CA GLN A 312 7.21 -23.58 3.83
C GLN A 312 8.27 -23.65 2.74
N LEU A 313 9.52 -23.31 3.09
CA LEU A 313 10.65 -23.31 2.17
C LEU A 313 11.27 -24.71 2.03
N GLN A 314 11.92 -24.98 0.90
CA GLN A 314 12.72 -26.20 0.73
C GLN A 314 13.99 -26.14 1.60
N PRO A 315 14.54 -27.30 2.04
CA PRO A 315 15.80 -27.32 2.78
C PRO A 315 16.95 -26.65 2.02
N GLY A 316 17.71 -25.79 2.69
CA GLY A 316 18.88 -25.11 2.11
C GLY A 316 18.57 -23.75 1.44
N VAL A 317 17.31 -23.32 1.40
CA VAL A 317 16.92 -22.01 0.90
C VAL A 317 17.04 -20.97 2.03
N SER A 318 17.66 -19.83 1.73
CA SER A 318 17.69 -18.68 2.64
C SER A 318 16.31 -18.01 2.69
N SER A 319 15.79 -17.81 3.91
CA SER A 319 14.52 -17.12 4.13
C SER A 319 14.53 -15.70 3.55
N ASP A 320 15.65 -14.96 3.67
CA ASP A 320 15.78 -13.60 3.16
C ASP A 320 15.70 -13.52 1.63
N LYS A 321 16.41 -14.42 0.95
CA LYS A 321 16.30 -14.54 -0.51
C LYS A 321 14.91 -14.97 -0.96
N ALA A 322 14.24 -15.82 -0.18
CA ALA A 322 12.89 -16.24 -0.47
C ALA A 322 11.87 -15.08 -0.33
N ILE A 323 12.04 -14.22 0.67
CA ILE A 323 11.22 -12.99 0.82
C ILE A 323 11.39 -12.07 -0.38
N ASP A 324 12.62 -11.80 -0.78
CA ASP A 324 12.90 -11.00 -1.97
C ASP A 324 12.35 -11.63 -3.25
N ALA A 325 12.41 -12.96 -3.35
CA ALA A 325 11.84 -13.69 -4.48
C ALA A 325 10.31 -13.61 -4.51
N LEU A 326 9.65 -13.66 -3.35
CA LEU A 326 8.21 -13.47 -3.25
C LEU A 326 7.81 -12.07 -3.72
N TYR A 327 8.51 -11.02 -3.33
CA TYR A 327 8.24 -9.66 -3.83
C TYR A 327 8.55 -9.51 -5.33
N ALA A 328 9.63 -10.14 -5.82
CA ALA A 328 10.05 -9.98 -7.22
C ALA A 328 9.20 -10.75 -8.23
N PHE A 329 8.59 -11.88 -7.85
CA PHE A 329 7.97 -12.83 -8.79
C PHE A 329 6.51 -13.15 -8.51
N THR A 330 5.91 -12.57 -7.46
CA THR A 330 4.51 -12.83 -7.09
C THR A 330 3.77 -11.53 -6.79
N ASP A 331 2.46 -11.64 -6.58
CA ASP A 331 1.61 -10.51 -6.19
C ASP A 331 1.81 -10.09 -4.71
N CYS A 332 2.89 -10.55 -4.04
CA CYS A 332 3.31 -10.00 -2.74
C CYS A 332 3.84 -8.55 -2.86
N GLU A 333 4.25 -8.10 -4.04
CA GLU A 333 4.47 -6.69 -4.38
C GLU A 333 3.60 -6.32 -5.58
N VAL A 334 2.78 -5.28 -5.44
CA VAL A 334 1.88 -4.78 -6.48
C VAL A 334 2.10 -3.28 -6.69
N ASN A 335 2.07 -2.84 -7.95
CA ASN A 335 2.11 -1.43 -8.30
C ASN A 335 0.70 -0.93 -8.58
N VAL A 336 0.30 0.16 -7.96
CA VAL A 336 -0.98 0.82 -8.17
C VAL A 336 -0.75 2.24 -8.66
N SER A 337 -1.33 2.59 -9.81
CA SER A 337 -1.27 3.95 -10.36
C SER A 337 -2.58 4.67 -10.06
N PRO A 338 -2.57 5.72 -9.22
CA PRO A 338 -3.73 6.55 -8.97
C PRO A 338 -4.06 7.42 -10.20
N ASN A 339 -5.29 7.89 -10.26
CA ASN A 339 -5.77 8.86 -11.24
C ASN A 339 -6.99 9.57 -10.66
N CYS A 340 -6.80 10.73 -10.06
CA CYS A 340 -7.86 11.50 -9.43
C CYS A 340 -8.70 12.22 -10.50
N CYS A 341 -9.76 11.57 -10.96
CA CYS A 341 -10.75 12.12 -11.89
C CYS A 341 -12.10 12.20 -11.20
N VAL A 342 -12.74 13.35 -11.21
CA VAL A 342 -14.06 13.62 -10.59
C VAL A 342 -14.92 14.48 -11.51
N ILE A 343 -16.24 14.46 -11.31
CA ILE A 343 -17.17 15.34 -12.00
C ILE A 343 -17.37 16.62 -11.19
N LYS A 344 -17.15 17.76 -11.82
CA LYS A 344 -17.48 19.09 -11.31
C LYS A 344 -18.26 19.85 -12.40
N ASP A 345 -19.42 20.42 -12.05
CA ASP A 345 -20.24 21.19 -12.97
C ASP A 345 -20.50 20.45 -14.31
N LYS A 346 -20.85 19.15 -14.22
CA LYS A 346 -21.07 18.24 -15.37
C LYS A 346 -19.85 18.03 -16.29
N HIS A 347 -18.63 18.33 -15.82
CA HIS A 347 -17.40 18.12 -16.59
C HIS A 347 -16.42 17.24 -15.79
N PRO A 348 -15.75 16.26 -16.40
CA PRO A 348 -14.67 15.53 -15.75
C PRO A 348 -13.44 16.42 -15.59
N ILE A 349 -12.91 16.49 -14.38
CA ILE A 349 -11.67 17.19 -14.05
C ILE A 349 -10.65 16.24 -13.46
N PHE A 350 -9.38 16.46 -13.77
CA PHE A 350 -8.25 15.75 -13.16
C PHE A 350 -7.59 16.67 -12.14
N THR A 351 -7.31 16.15 -10.97
CA THR A 351 -6.81 16.95 -9.85
C THR A 351 -5.96 16.09 -8.90
N SER A 352 -5.36 16.70 -7.89
CA SER A 352 -4.59 16.00 -6.86
C SER A 352 -5.43 15.69 -5.62
N VAL A 353 -4.93 14.79 -4.76
CA VAL A 353 -5.57 14.42 -3.47
C VAL A 353 -5.64 15.63 -2.54
N SER A 354 -4.56 16.38 -2.45
CA SER A 354 -4.53 17.61 -1.63
C SER A 354 -5.58 18.63 -2.08
N ASN A 355 -5.79 18.77 -3.38
CA ASN A 355 -6.81 19.66 -3.94
C ASN A 355 -8.23 19.12 -3.68
N LEU A 356 -8.45 17.80 -3.79
CA LEU A 356 -9.73 17.17 -3.44
C LEU A 356 -10.09 17.40 -1.98
N LEU A 357 -9.11 17.31 -1.07
CA LEU A 357 -9.33 17.62 0.34
C LEU A 357 -9.76 19.08 0.52
N LYS A 358 -9.02 20.04 -0.05
CA LYS A 358 -9.33 21.47 0.04
C LYS A 358 -10.75 21.78 -0.43
N LEU A 359 -11.12 21.28 -1.61
CA LEU A 359 -12.45 21.47 -2.18
C LEU A 359 -13.55 20.85 -1.30
N SER A 360 -13.31 19.67 -0.73
CA SER A 360 -14.27 19.02 0.18
C SER A 360 -14.41 19.77 1.52
N VAL A 361 -13.32 20.32 2.06
CA VAL A 361 -13.36 21.12 3.30
C VAL A 361 -14.07 22.46 3.05
N ASP A 362 -13.82 23.12 1.93
CA ASP A 362 -14.50 24.35 1.55
C ASP A 362 -16.01 24.11 1.34
N HIS A 363 -16.36 23.01 0.65
CA HIS A 363 -17.77 22.60 0.50
C HIS A 363 -18.43 22.31 1.86
N THR A 364 -17.73 21.62 2.78
CA THR A 364 -18.20 21.37 4.14
C THR A 364 -18.47 22.69 4.86
N LYS A 365 -17.56 23.66 4.76
CA LYS A 365 -17.69 25.00 5.36
C LYS A 365 -18.93 25.74 4.82
N GLU A 366 -19.17 25.67 3.51
CA GLU A 366 -20.34 26.27 2.88
C GLU A 366 -21.65 25.60 3.33
N LEU A 367 -21.68 24.27 3.42
CA LEU A 367 -22.84 23.54 3.94
C LEU A 367 -23.14 23.91 5.40
N LEU A 368 -22.11 23.99 6.25
CA LEU A 368 -22.27 24.41 7.66
C LEU A 368 -22.78 25.86 7.75
N ARG A 369 -22.29 26.78 6.88
CA ARG A 369 -22.81 28.14 6.78
C ARG A 369 -24.29 28.13 6.44
N TRP A 370 -24.68 27.41 5.41
CA TRP A 370 -26.07 27.33 4.97
C TRP A 370 -26.98 26.68 6.04
N GLU A 371 -26.54 25.64 6.72
CA GLU A 371 -27.26 25.06 7.87
C GLU A 371 -27.48 26.09 9.00
N LEU A 372 -26.45 26.89 9.34
CA LEU A 372 -26.56 27.93 10.37
C LEU A 372 -27.48 29.07 9.93
N GLU A 373 -27.50 29.47 8.67
CA GLU A 373 -28.41 30.49 8.13
C GLU A 373 -29.88 30.03 8.20
N ILE A 374 -30.16 28.79 7.81
CA ILE A 374 -31.47 28.17 7.95
C ILE A 374 -31.87 28.09 9.42
N GLN A 375 -30.99 27.58 10.27
CA GLN A 375 -31.25 27.51 11.72
C GLN A 375 -31.53 28.87 12.33
N LYS A 376 -30.78 29.89 11.95
CA LYS A 376 -31.01 31.28 12.39
C LYS A 376 -32.40 31.76 11.98
N GLY A 377 -32.79 31.57 10.71
CA GLY A 377 -34.12 31.97 10.22
C GLY A 377 -35.25 31.26 10.98
N GLU A 378 -35.11 29.97 11.23
CA GLU A 378 -36.09 29.18 11.98
C GLU A 378 -36.19 29.63 13.47
N LEU A 379 -35.08 29.91 14.10
CA LEU A 379 -35.05 30.42 15.49
C LEU A 379 -35.65 31.82 15.56
N GLU A 380 -35.35 32.70 14.60
CA GLU A 380 -35.94 34.06 14.52
C GLU A 380 -37.42 33.98 14.25
N GLU A 381 -37.91 33.08 13.41
CA GLU A 381 -39.33 32.85 13.16
C GLU A 381 -40.06 32.30 14.40
N GLN A 382 -39.43 31.34 15.10
CA GLN A 382 -39.97 30.82 16.37
C GLN A 382 -40.06 31.92 17.43
N LEU A 383 -39.05 32.78 17.55
CA LEU A 383 -39.03 33.86 18.49
C LEU A 383 -40.11 34.89 18.15
N PHE A 384 -40.24 35.22 16.87
CA PHE A 384 -41.28 36.11 16.36
C PHE A 384 -42.71 35.62 16.71
N PHE A 385 -42.98 34.36 16.36
CA PHE A 385 -44.32 33.78 16.60
C PHE A 385 -44.62 33.65 18.08
N THR A 386 -43.64 33.26 18.91
CA THR A 386 -43.82 33.17 20.38
C THR A 386 -44.09 34.54 20.97
N SER A 387 -43.41 35.58 20.46
CA SER A 387 -43.68 36.97 20.88
C SER A 387 -45.07 37.44 20.49
N LEU A 388 -45.47 37.13 19.24
CA LEU A 388 -46.80 37.48 18.71
C LEU A 388 -47.92 36.74 19.46
N GLU A 389 -47.78 35.45 19.71
CA GLU A 389 -48.71 34.62 20.50
C GLU A 389 -48.85 35.19 21.93
N LYS A 390 -47.74 35.56 22.55
CA LYS A 390 -47.73 36.15 23.89
C LYS A 390 -48.55 37.46 23.93
N ILE A 391 -48.31 38.39 22.97
CA ILE A 391 -49.04 39.65 22.85
C ILE A 391 -50.54 39.37 22.66
N PHE A 392 -50.89 38.51 21.70
CA PHE A 392 -52.28 38.17 21.40
C PHE A 392 -53.06 37.64 22.62
N ILE A 393 -52.40 36.83 23.48
CA ILE A 393 -53.06 36.22 24.67
C ILE A 393 -53.04 37.19 25.86
N GLU A 394 -51.92 37.86 26.17
CA GLU A 394 -51.80 38.75 27.32
C GLU A 394 -52.70 40.02 27.18
N GLU A 395 -52.71 40.62 25.99
CA GLU A 395 -53.56 41.78 25.70
C GLU A 395 -55.03 41.37 25.43
N ARG A 396 -55.31 40.09 25.42
CA ARG A 396 -56.66 39.49 25.25
C ARG A 396 -57.34 39.90 23.95
N ILE A 397 -56.62 40.19 22.88
CA ILE A 397 -57.15 40.63 21.58
C ILE A 397 -58.29 39.71 21.09
N TYR A 398 -58.23 38.42 21.43
CA TYR A 398 -59.28 37.43 21.14
C TYR A 398 -60.58 37.62 21.91
N LYS A 399 -60.67 38.59 22.86
CA LYS A 399 -61.85 38.90 23.64
C LYS A 399 -62.35 40.31 23.38
N GLU A 400 -61.76 41.05 22.52
CA GLU A 400 -62.27 42.37 22.17
C GLU A 400 -63.52 42.29 21.31
N GLU A 401 -64.47 43.21 21.46
CA GLU A 401 -65.79 43.24 20.84
C GLU A 401 -65.66 43.15 19.30
N GLY A 402 -64.65 43.77 18.68
CA GLY A 402 -64.34 43.70 17.24
C GLY A 402 -63.85 42.35 16.76
N TYR A 403 -63.31 41.49 17.66
CA TYR A 403 -62.93 40.12 17.35
C TYR A 403 -64.15 39.18 17.31
N GLU A 404 -65.01 39.32 18.30
CA GLU A 404 -66.26 38.48 18.44
C GLU A 404 -67.33 38.84 17.42
N THR A 405 -67.40 40.15 16.98
CA THR A 405 -68.44 40.64 16.09
C THR A 405 -68.01 40.77 14.64
N ALA A 406 -66.80 40.34 14.26
CA ALA A 406 -66.31 40.41 12.89
C ALA A 406 -67.23 39.65 11.90
N PRO A 407 -67.69 40.30 10.82
CA PRO A 407 -68.65 39.69 9.90
C PRO A 407 -68.05 38.59 9.02
N ASP A 408 -66.72 38.63 8.74
CA ASP A 408 -66.03 37.67 7.90
C ASP A 408 -64.53 37.54 8.33
N LYS A 409 -63.82 36.58 7.78
CA LYS A 409 -62.39 36.32 8.05
C LYS A 409 -61.52 37.52 7.69
N GLU A 410 -61.80 38.21 6.63
CA GLU A 410 -61.05 39.41 6.18
C GLU A 410 -61.22 40.59 7.14
N ALA A 411 -62.38 40.83 7.69
CA ALA A 411 -62.64 41.84 8.69
C ALA A 411 -61.91 41.49 10.01
N LEU A 412 -61.91 40.20 10.38
CA LEU A 412 -61.20 39.70 11.53
C LEU A 412 -59.67 39.87 11.39
N ILE A 413 -59.08 39.56 10.23
CA ILE A 413 -57.68 39.79 9.97
C ILE A 413 -57.33 41.26 10.12
N ARG A 414 -58.08 42.15 9.46
CA ARG A 414 -57.89 43.61 9.56
C ARG A 414 -58.02 44.14 10.98
N PHE A 415 -58.94 43.61 11.74
CA PHE A 415 -59.12 43.97 13.16
C PHE A 415 -57.91 43.58 13.99
N VAL A 416 -57.44 42.31 13.90
CA VAL A 416 -56.30 41.79 14.67
C VAL A 416 -54.99 42.52 14.22
N ASP A 417 -54.82 42.78 12.90
CA ASP A 417 -53.67 43.55 12.41
C ASP A 417 -53.60 44.92 13.03
N LYS A 418 -54.76 45.64 13.12
CA LYS A 418 -54.87 46.95 13.74
C LYS A 418 -54.70 46.89 15.27
N ALA A 419 -55.22 45.88 15.94
CA ALA A 419 -55.03 45.66 17.37
C ALA A 419 -53.57 45.42 17.76
N LEU A 420 -52.80 44.88 16.83
CA LEU A 420 -51.36 44.63 16.99
C LEU A 420 -50.49 45.87 16.73
N ASP A 421 -51.01 46.99 16.12
CA ASP A 421 -50.26 48.21 15.77
C ASP A 421 -49.37 48.74 16.90
N PRO A 422 -49.82 48.85 18.20
CA PRO A 422 -48.96 49.34 19.27
C PRO A 422 -47.76 48.50 19.61
N TRP A 423 -47.72 47.24 19.13
CA TRP A 423 -46.72 46.24 19.46
C TRP A 423 -45.82 45.90 18.25
N LYS A 424 -46.17 46.32 17.00
CA LYS A 424 -45.45 46.04 15.77
C LYS A 424 -43.99 46.48 15.84
N GLU A 425 -43.71 47.65 16.46
CA GLU A 425 -42.33 48.18 16.64
C GLU A 425 -41.44 47.30 17.54
N LYS A 426 -42.02 46.46 18.41
CA LYS A 426 -41.28 45.57 19.32
C LYS A 426 -41.01 44.17 18.69
N LEU A 427 -41.62 43.93 17.56
CA LEU A 427 -41.45 42.63 16.85
C LEU A 427 -40.21 42.68 15.94
N ILE A 428 -39.62 41.48 15.71
CA ILE A 428 -38.38 41.35 14.94
C ILE A 428 -38.59 41.61 13.44
N ARG A 429 -39.80 41.40 12.92
CA ARG A 429 -40.22 41.64 11.56
C ARG A 429 -41.67 42.13 11.50
N GLU A 430 -42.09 42.63 10.36
CA GLU A 430 -43.50 42.98 10.11
C GLU A 430 -44.41 41.75 10.21
N VAL A 431 -45.63 41.99 10.71
CA VAL A 431 -46.68 40.93 10.83
C VAL A 431 -47.28 40.76 9.44
N ARG A 432 -47.28 39.51 8.98
CA ARG A 432 -47.91 39.13 7.72
C ARG A 432 -49.29 38.54 7.95
N ARG A 433 -50.08 38.47 6.90
CA ARG A 433 -51.41 37.86 6.91
C ARG A 433 -51.37 36.40 7.46
N GLU A 434 -50.42 35.61 6.98
CA GLU A 434 -50.25 34.20 7.40
C GLU A 434 -49.97 34.10 8.92
N ASP A 435 -49.28 35.06 9.50
CA ASP A 435 -49.00 35.09 10.95
C ASP A 435 -50.30 35.30 11.75
N ILE A 436 -51.20 36.19 11.28
CA ILE A 436 -52.51 36.42 11.89
C ILE A 436 -53.41 35.19 11.73
N GLU A 437 -53.41 34.54 10.57
CA GLU A 437 -54.13 33.31 10.33
C GLU A 437 -53.68 32.19 11.27
N ARG A 438 -52.38 32.08 11.54
CA ARG A 438 -51.81 31.13 12.51
C ARG A 438 -52.23 31.44 13.96
N LEU A 439 -52.51 32.69 14.33
CA LEU A 439 -53.09 33.03 15.64
C LEU A 439 -54.50 32.46 15.82
N PHE A 440 -55.30 32.40 14.76
CA PHE A 440 -56.67 31.83 14.81
C PHE A 440 -56.64 30.28 15.01
N ASP A 441 -55.55 29.61 14.65
CA ASP A 441 -55.40 28.18 14.85
C ASP A 441 -55.02 27.80 16.30
N ILE A 442 -54.81 28.82 17.18
CA ILE A 442 -54.46 28.59 18.57
C ILE A 442 -55.63 28.01 19.31
N ARG A 443 -55.54 26.79 19.82
CA ARG A 443 -56.58 26.11 20.56
C ARG A 443 -56.90 26.84 21.87
N MET A 444 -58.15 27.00 22.23
CA MET A 444 -58.59 27.64 23.47
C MET A 444 -57.98 27.03 24.76
N ILE A 445 -57.66 25.72 24.76
CA ILE A 445 -56.98 25.08 25.88
C ILE A 445 -55.51 25.61 26.05
N ARG A 446 -54.89 26.07 24.97
CA ARG A 446 -53.55 26.68 25.02
C ARG A 446 -53.60 28.11 25.59
N ILE A 447 -54.61 28.85 25.21
CA ILE A 447 -54.90 30.19 25.79
C ILE A 447 -55.17 30.12 27.29
N THR A 448 -56.03 29.15 27.73
CA THR A 448 -56.40 29.03 29.17
C THR A 448 -55.26 28.48 30.03
N LYS A 449 -54.35 27.76 29.49
CA LYS A 449 -53.15 27.22 30.17
C LYS A 449 -51.88 28.02 29.86
N PHE A 450 -52.00 29.20 29.29
CA PHE A 450 -50.88 30.06 28.99
C PHE A 450 -50.15 30.52 30.26
N ASP A 451 -48.82 30.33 30.26
CA ASP A 451 -47.94 30.72 31.35
C ASP A 451 -46.91 31.69 30.78
N SER A 452 -47.10 32.98 31.11
CA SER A 452 -46.26 34.08 30.64
C SER A 452 -44.77 33.86 31.01
N LYS A 453 -44.47 33.32 32.20
CA LYS A 453 -43.08 33.06 32.61
C LYS A 453 -42.41 32.03 31.75
N LYS A 454 -43.13 30.94 31.36
CA LYS A 454 -42.59 29.95 30.48
C LYS A 454 -42.38 30.50 29.07
N ALA A 455 -43.25 31.39 28.60
CA ALA A 455 -43.07 32.04 27.31
C ALA A 455 -41.83 32.97 27.37
N ASP A 456 -41.62 33.72 28.43
CA ASP A 456 -40.43 34.56 28.62
C ASP A 456 -39.14 33.74 28.73
N ASP A 457 -39.18 32.62 29.41
CA ASP A 457 -38.03 31.70 29.53
C ASP A 457 -37.67 31.09 28.15
N LEU A 458 -38.72 30.70 27.40
CA LEU A 458 -38.51 30.18 26.01
C LEU A 458 -37.94 31.26 25.10
N MET A 459 -38.46 32.49 25.15
CA MET A 459 -37.94 33.59 24.35
C MET A 459 -36.49 33.89 24.69
N ARG A 460 -36.11 33.90 25.99
CA ARG A 460 -34.73 34.08 26.42
C ARG A 460 -33.82 32.96 25.88
N ASP A 461 -34.28 31.70 25.89
CA ASP A 461 -33.51 30.59 25.38
C ASP A 461 -33.38 30.65 23.86
N LEU A 462 -34.43 31.05 23.12
CA LEU A 462 -34.35 31.30 21.68
C LEU A 462 -33.37 32.42 21.36
N GLN A 463 -33.42 33.56 22.10
CA GLN A 463 -32.45 34.65 21.93
C GLN A 463 -31.00 34.21 22.17
N LYS A 464 -30.73 33.37 23.18
CA LYS A 464 -29.41 32.81 23.42
C LYS A 464 -28.96 31.95 22.26
N LYS A 465 -29.83 31.06 21.73
CA LYS A 465 -29.55 30.22 20.58
C LYS A 465 -29.28 31.08 19.33
N ILE A 466 -30.08 32.09 19.07
CA ILE A 466 -29.86 33.03 17.95
C ILE A 466 -28.50 33.74 18.09
N ALA A 467 -28.17 34.22 19.30
CA ALA A 467 -26.88 34.86 19.54
C ALA A 467 -25.70 33.89 19.32
N GLN A 468 -25.82 32.63 19.74
CA GLN A 468 -24.82 31.61 19.51
C GLN A 468 -24.69 31.28 18.00
N THR A 469 -25.81 31.11 17.29
CA THR A 469 -25.79 30.86 15.82
C THR A 469 -25.19 32.05 15.06
N LYS A 470 -25.48 33.28 15.45
CA LYS A 470 -24.84 34.48 14.86
C LYS A 470 -23.35 34.55 15.16
N LYS A 471 -22.91 34.14 16.36
CA LYS A 471 -21.48 34.00 16.70
C LYS A 471 -20.80 32.97 15.83
N ASN A 472 -21.40 31.78 15.66
CA ASN A 472 -20.85 30.71 14.81
C ASN A 472 -20.75 31.15 13.35
N LEU A 473 -21.73 31.90 12.83
CA LEU A 473 -21.69 32.48 11.48
C LEU A 473 -20.56 33.51 11.33
N ALA A 474 -20.32 34.35 12.35
CA ALA A 474 -19.23 35.32 12.32
C ALA A 474 -17.84 34.67 12.40
N HIS A 475 -17.73 33.49 13.02
CA HIS A 475 -16.50 32.72 13.19
C HIS A 475 -16.64 31.35 12.53
N LEU A 476 -17.01 31.35 11.23
CA LEU A 476 -17.35 30.13 10.53
C LEU A 476 -16.15 29.14 10.40
N THR A 477 -14.94 29.66 10.24
CA THR A 477 -13.72 28.83 10.19
C THR A 477 -13.52 28.10 11.52
N ASP A 478 -13.64 28.79 12.66
CA ASP A 478 -13.51 28.15 13.99
C ASP A 478 -14.59 27.09 14.19
N TYR A 479 -15.83 27.39 13.79
CA TYR A 479 -16.93 26.41 13.83
C TYR A 479 -16.68 25.18 12.96
N THR A 480 -16.06 25.37 11.80
CA THR A 480 -15.65 24.24 10.93
C THR A 480 -14.52 23.42 11.55
N ILE A 481 -13.57 24.06 12.25
CA ILE A 481 -12.52 23.40 13.02
C ILE A 481 -13.14 22.56 14.16
N GLU A 482 -14.10 23.12 14.90
CA GLU A 482 -14.84 22.39 15.94
C GLU A 482 -15.58 21.18 15.35
N TRP A 483 -16.15 21.30 14.14
CA TRP A 483 -16.83 20.21 13.44
C TRP A 483 -15.88 19.03 13.15
N PHE A 484 -14.73 19.26 12.53
CA PHE A 484 -13.77 18.19 12.24
C PHE A 484 -13.14 17.60 13.51
N SER A 485 -12.90 18.44 14.52
CA SER A 485 -12.40 17.98 15.83
C SER A 485 -13.41 17.06 16.51
N MET A 486 -14.69 17.39 16.49
CA MET A 486 -15.78 16.56 17.02
C MET A 486 -15.90 15.25 16.27
N LEU A 487 -15.79 15.26 14.92
CA LEU A 487 -15.82 14.02 14.13
C LEU A 487 -14.66 13.09 14.50
N LYS A 488 -13.45 13.63 14.63
CA LYS A 488 -12.26 12.88 15.03
C LYS A 488 -12.41 12.28 16.43
N GLU A 489 -12.85 13.07 17.41
CA GLU A 489 -13.07 12.61 18.79
C GLU A 489 -14.14 11.51 18.86
N LYS A 490 -15.25 11.68 18.13
CA LYS A 490 -16.40 10.77 18.20
C LYS A 490 -16.20 9.45 17.47
N TYR A 491 -15.51 9.47 16.33
CA TYR A 491 -15.42 8.33 15.43
C TYR A 491 -13.99 7.83 15.21
N GLY A 492 -12.97 8.65 15.42
CA GLY A 492 -11.59 8.37 15.04
C GLY A 492 -10.98 7.12 15.69
N ALA A 493 -11.41 6.78 16.91
CA ALA A 493 -10.91 5.59 17.62
C ALA A 493 -11.17 4.27 16.85
N ALA A 494 -12.20 4.23 15.99
CA ALA A 494 -12.54 3.05 15.18
C ALA A 494 -11.65 2.88 13.93
N TYR A 495 -10.88 3.91 13.55
CA TYR A 495 -10.14 3.94 12.29
C TYR A 495 -8.63 4.23 12.49
N PRO A 496 -7.90 3.35 13.20
CA PRO A 496 -6.43 3.46 13.28
C PRO A 496 -5.82 3.22 11.89
N ARG A 497 -4.65 3.85 11.62
CA ARG A 497 -3.90 3.56 10.38
C ARG A 497 -3.47 2.11 10.36
N LYS A 498 -3.66 1.44 9.24
CA LYS A 498 -3.29 0.03 9.02
C LYS A 498 -2.05 -0.12 8.15
N THR A 499 -1.88 0.72 7.15
CA THR A 499 -0.80 0.61 6.17
C THR A 499 0.43 1.36 6.62
N GLU A 500 1.59 0.72 6.58
CA GLU A 500 2.86 1.30 6.97
C GLU A 500 3.54 2.01 5.79
N VAL A 501 3.95 3.28 5.96
CA VAL A 501 4.68 4.04 4.94
C VAL A 501 6.16 3.78 5.13
N ARG A 502 6.82 3.20 4.11
CA ARG A 502 8.26 2.88 4.12
C ARG A 502 8.87 3.07 2.72
N ASN A 503 10.15 3.40 2.66
CA ASN A 503 10.90 3.29 1.43
C ASN A 503 11.27 1.82 1.17
N PHE A 504 11.17 1.38 -0.08
CA PHE A 504 11.51 0.00 -0.41
C PHE A 504 12.91 -0.10 -1.01
N ALA A 505 13.71 -1.03 -0.49
CA ALA A 505 14.96 -1.42 -1.12
C ALA A 505 14.72 -1.89 -2.56
N ILE A 506 15.58 -1.48 -3.48
CA ILE A 506 15.58 -1.96 -4.86
C ILE A 506 16.02 -3.42 -4.85
N ILE A 507 15.09 -4.34 -5.11
CA ILE A 507 15.40 -5.75 -5.23
C ILE A 507 16.08 -5.99 -6.58
N ASN A 508 17.34 -6.40 -6.54
CA ASN A 508 18.02 -6.82 -7.75
C ASN A 508 17.58 -8.24 -8.13
N VAL A 509 16.64 -8.32 -9.05
CA VAL A 509 16.04 -9.59 -9.51
C VAL A 509 17.09 -10.65 -9.86
N LYS A 510 18.24 -10.24 -10.42
CA LYS A 510 19.34 -11.18 -10.78
C LYS A 510 20.06 -11.81 -9.58
N THR A 511 20.08 -11.11 -8.42
CA THR A 511 20.73 -11.67 -7.21
C THR A 511 19.81 -12.57 -6.42
N VAL A 512 18.51 -12.43 -6.63
CA VAL A 512 17.46 -13.15 -5.90
C VAL A 512 17.02 -14.43 -6.62
N VAL A 513 17.09 -14.45 -7.96
CA VAL A 513 16.78 -15.66 -8.74
C VAL A 513 17.75 -16.74 -8.38
N GLU A 514 17.23 -17.87 -7.90
CA GLU A 514 18.02 -19.07 -7.71
C GLU A 514 18.34 -19.74 -9.05
N ALA A 515 19.49 -20.44 -9.08
CA ALA A 515 19.90 -21.20 -10.24
C ALA A 515 18.86 -22.30 -10.53
N ASN A 516 18.02 -22.07 -11.53
CA ASN A 516 16.92 -22.95 -11.95
C ASN A 516 17.23 -23.75 -13.20
N GLU A 517 18.34 -23.42 -13.88
CA GLU A 517 18.75 -24.02 -15.14
C GLU A 517 20.15 -24.62 -15.01
N LYS A 518 20.40 -25.70 -15.78
CA LYS A 518 21.71 -26.34 -15.87
C LYS A 518 22.37 -25.94 -17.17
N LEU A 519 23.52 -25.30 -17.08
CA LEU A 519 24.28 -24.93 -18.29
C LEU A 519 25.23 -26.06 -18.73
N TYR A 520 25.21 -26.35 -20.00
CA TYR A 520 26.06 -27.37 -20.65
C TYR A 520 26.92 -26.73 -21.73
N ILE A 521 28.04 -27.35 -22.04
CA ILE A 521 28.94 -26.95 -23.13
C ILE A 521 29.28 -28.11 -24.06
N ASP A 522 29.22 -27.85 -25.35
CA ASP A 522 29.87 -28.64 -26.37
C ASP A 522 31.15 -27.92 -26.83
N ARG A 523 32.30 -28.39 -26.32
CA ARG A 523 33.61 -27.78 -26.64
C ARG A 523 34.09 -28.05 -28.04
N ALA A 524 33.58 -29.11 -28.68
CA ALA A 524 33.97 -29.52 -30.03
C ALA A 524 33.29 -28.65 -31.10
N GLU A 525 32.00 -28.45 -30.93
CA GLU A 525 31.18 -27.63 -31.81
C GLU A 525 31.09 -26.16 -31.42
N GLY A 526 31.48 -25.81 -30.18
CA GLY A 526 31.49 -24.44 -29.66
C GLY A 526 30.11 -23.90 -29.31
N PHE A 527 29.24 -24.74 -28.74
CA PHE A 527 27.94 -24.33 -28.25
C PHE A 527 27.85 -24.38 -26.71
N ILE A 528 27.13 -23.45 -26.14
CA ILE A 528 26.65 -23.52 -24.74
C ILE A 528 25.12 -23.42 -24.72
N GLY A 529 24.48 -23.98 -23.70
CA GLY A 529 23.04 -23.88 -23.56
C GLY A 529 22.44 -24.81 -22.51
N THR A 530 21.19 -24.56 -22.16
CA THR A 530 20.43 -25.36 -21.20
C THR A 530 19.79 -26.59 -21.84
N GLY A 531 19.52 -26.55 -23.15
CA GLY A 531 18.91 -27.64 -23.95
C GLY A 531 19.86 -28.66 -24.58
N LEU A 532 21.16 -28.61 -24.30
CA LEU A 532 22.16 -29.49 -24.96
C LEU A 532 22.16 -30.90 -24.35
N LYS A 533 21.71 -31.92 -25.12
CA LYS A 533 21.50 -33.31 -24.60
C LYS A 533 22.75 -34.19 -24.49
N LYS A 534 23.87 -33.84 -25.09
CA LYS A 534 25.12 -34.65 -25.14
C LYS A 534 26.35 -33.77 -24.91
N ALA A 535 26.27 -32.82 -23.98
CA ALA A 535 27.30 -31.84 -23.69
C ALA A 535 27.78 -31.96 -22.23
N ASP A 536 28.97 -31.44 -21.94
CA ASP A 536 29.53 -31.44 -20.59
C ASP A 536 28.75 -30.44 -19.71
N TYR A 537 28.32 -30.87 -18.53
CA TYR A 537 27.75 -30.00 -17.51
C TYR A 537 28.81 -29.02 -16.99
N LEU A 538 28.44 -27.73 -16.89
CA LEU A 538 29.30 -26.69 -16.35
C LEU A 538 28.94 -26.31 -14.90
N PHE A 539 27.77 -25.74 -14.73
CA PHE A 539 27.24 -25.27 -13.44
C PHE A 539 25.74 -24.95 -13.56
N ASP A 540 25.11 -24.75 -12.40
CA ASP A 540 23.74 -24.28 -12.35
C ASP A 540 23.71 -22.73 -12.49
N CYS A 541 22.76 -22.19 -13.27
CA CYS A 541 22.56 -20.76 -13.52
C CYS A 541 21.07 -20.41 -13.61
N SER A 542 20.76 -19.16 -13.71
CA SER A 542 19.40 -18.67 -13.97
C SER A 542 19.21 -18.34 -15.46
N ASP A 543 17.98 -18.46 -15.96
CA ASP A 543 17.57 -17.98 -17.28
C ASP A 543 17.77 -16.46 -17.47
N LEU A 544 17.97 -15.70 -16.38
CA LEU A 544 18.25 -14.26 -16.38
C LEU A 544 19.75 -13.93 -16.34
N ASP A 545 20.61 -14.94 -16.13
CA ASP A 545 22.05 -14.72 -16.01
C ASP A 545 22.72 -14.42 -17.36
N ASP A 546 23.84 -13.74 -17.25
CA ASP A 546 24.79 -13.51 -18.32
C ASP A 546 26.03 -14.38 -18.08
N ILE A 547 26.58 -14.97 -19.12
CA ILE A 547 27.75 -15.85 -19.07
C ILE A 547 28.94 -15.12 -19.66
N ILE A 548 30.04 -14.99 -18.91
CA ILE A 548 31.31 -14.45 -19.41
C ILE A 548 32.19 -15.61 -19.93
N LEU A 549 32.79 -15.40 -21.09
CA LEU A 549 33.64 -16.36 -21.76
C LEU A 549 34.98 -15.74 -22.10
N PHE A 550 36.06 -16.42 -21.76
CA PHE A 550 37.43 -16.06 -22.16
C PHE A 550 38.02 -17.09 -23.08
N TYR A 551 38.70 -16.64 -24.11
CA TYR A 551 39.27 -17.47 -25.18
C TYR A 551 40.81 -17.48 -25.14
N LYS A 552 41.40 -18.52 -25.67
CA LYS A 552 42.85 -18.72 -25.68
C LYS A 552 43.63 -17.68 -26.50
N ASP A 553 43.00 -17.07 -27.49
CA ASP A 553 43.55 -15.98 -28.30
C ASP A 553 43.56 -14.63 -27.60
N GLY A 554 42.97 -14.50 -26.42
CA GLY A 554 42.87 -13.29 -25.60
C GLY A 554 41.59 -12.50 -25.77
N LYS A 555 40.66 -13.00 -26.56
CA LYS A 555 39.33 -12.43 -26.66
C LYS A 555 38.45 -12.84 -25.49
N TYR A 556 37.39 -12.06 -25.23
CA TYR A 556 36.36 -12.38 -24.27
C TYR A 556 35.03 -11.70 -24.62
N LYS A 557 33.93 -12.28 -24.26
CA LYS A 557 32.58 -11.75 -24.49
C LYS A 557 31.60 -12.20 -23.40
N ILE A 558 30.44 -11.54 -23.34
CA ILE A 558 29.31 -11.93 -22.53
C ILE A 558 28.16 -12.36 -23.44
N VAL A 559 27.49 -13.44 -23.08
CA VAL A 559 26.29 -13.94 -23.77
C VAL A 559 25.18 -14.19 -22.74
N LYS A 560 23.91 -14.04 -23.14
CA LYS A 560 22.76 -14.39 -22.29
C LYS A 560 22.59 -15.93 -22.26
N VAL A 561 22.11 -16.45 -21.14
CA VAL A 561 21.67 -17.85 -21.04
C VAL A 561 20.54 -18.10 -22.04
N ALA A 562 20.67 -19.17 -22.85
CA ALA A 562 19.70 -19.60 -23.84
C ALA A 562 19.74 -21.13 -23.97
N ASP A 563 18.72 -21.73 -24.61
CA ASP A 563 18.68 -23.18 -24.85
C ASP A 563 19.88 -23.69 -25.67
N LYS A 564 20.33 -22.92 -26.66
CA LYS A 564 21.52 -23.19 -27.47
C LYS A 564 22.07 -21.89 -28.06
N ALA A 565 23.30 -21.54 -27.71
CA ALA A 565 24.01 -20.37 -28.21
C ALA A 565 25.39 -20.78 -28.77
N PHE A 566 25.74 -20.31 -29.98
CA PHE A 566 27.06 -20.51 -30.53
C PHE A 566 28.04 -19.50 -29.92
N VAL A 567 29.09 -19.99 -29.29
CA VAL A 567 30.09 -19.18 -28.60
C VAL A 567 31.47 -19.33 -29.16
N GLY A 568 31.71 -20.31 -30.04
CA GLY A 568 33.02 -20.61 -30.63
C GLY A 568 33.84 -21.60 -29.81
N THR A 569 34.99 -21.93 -30.35
CA THR A 569 35.93 -22.95 -29.80
C THR A 569 37.09 -22.26 -29.05
N ASN A 570 37.98 -23.06 -28.41
CA ASN A 570 39.15 -22.58 -27.68
C ASN A 570 38.86 -21.71 -26.40
N ILE A 571 37.75 -21.98 -25.74
CA ILE A 571 37.37 -21.32 -24.48
C ILE A 571 38.24 -21.83 -23.34
N ILE A 572 38.82 -20.94 -22.55
CA ILE A 572 39.67 -21.22 -21.39
C ILE A 572 38.96 -21.06 -20.07
N HIS A 573 37.96 -20.15 -20.00
CA HIS A 573 37.20 -19.92 -18.79
C HIS A 573 35.73 -19.54 -19.11
N ILE A 574 34.80 -20.07 -18.33
CA ILE A 574 33.37 -19.79 -18.41
C ILE A 574 32.84 -19.63 -17.01
N ALA A 575 32.08 -18.55 -16.74
CA ALA A 575 31.45 -18.33 -15.46
C ALA A 575 30.18 -17.46 -15.61
N VAL A 576 29.32 -17.45 -14.58
CA VAL A 576 28.24 -16.48 -14.50
C VAL A 576 28.83 -15.08 -14.31
N PHE A 577 28.41 -14.14 -15.14
CA PHE A 577 28.87 -12.74 -15.07
C PHE A 577 28.06 -11.92 -14.06
N LYS A 578 28.71 -11.34 -13.08
CA LYS A 578 28.13 -10.41 -12.12
C LYS A 578 28.48 -8.97 -12.53
N LYS A 579 27.46 -8.18 -12.87
CA LYS A 579 27.63 -6.77 -13.21
C LYS A 579 28.09 -6.00 -11.96
N ASN A 580 29.02 -5.06 -12.14
CA ASN A 580 29.64 -4.24 -11.08
C ASN A 580 30.41 -5.04 -10.02
N ASP A 581 30.89 -6.23 -10.35
CA ASP A 581 31.73 -7.03 -9.45
C ASP A 581 33.20 -6.63 -9.62
N GLU A 582 33.75 -5.89 -8.66
CA GLU A 582 35.15 -5.47 -8.58
C GLU A 582 36.01 -6.43 -7.75
N ARG A 583 35.37 -7.45 -7.10
CA ARG A 583 36.10 -8.39 -6.25
C ARG A 583 36.59 -9.62 -7.00
N THR A 584 35.95 -10.00 -8.11
CA THR A 584 36.45 -11.07 -8.96
C THR A 584 37.63 -10.59 -9.80
N ILE A 585 38.84 -10.92 -9.33
CA ILE A 585 40.08 -10.53 -10.00
C ILE A 585 40.57 -11.63 -10.89
N TYR A 586 40.85 -11.27 -12.13
CA TYR A 586 41.43 -12.17 -13.13
C TYR A 586 42.94 -11.96 -13.18
N ASN A 587 43.70 -13.09 -12.94
CA ASN A 587 45.15 -13.11 -13.07
C ASN A 587 45.51 -13.70 -14.41
N VAL A 588 46.29 -13.04 -15.25
CA VAL A 588 46.61 -13.49 -16.60
C VAL A 588 48.09 -13.31 -16.96
N VAL A 589 48.67 -14.32 -17.64
CA VAL A 589 49.93 -14.23 -18.37
C VAL A 589 49.64 -14.46 -19.84
N TYR A 590 50.02 -13.54 -20.69
CA TYR A 590 49.73 -13.63 -22.13
C TYR A 590 50.95 -13.21 -22.97
N ARG A 591 51.01 -13.75 -24.21
CA ARG A 591 51.95 -13.35 -25.22
C ARG A 591 51.29 -12.41 -26.23
N ASP A 592 51.92 -11.29 -26.56
CA ASP A 592 51.43 -10.32 -27.52
C ASP A 592 52.05 -10.52 -28.91
N GLY A 593 51.31 -11.15 -29.82
CA GLY A 593 51.74 -11.54 -31.16
C GLY A 593 52.51 -12.91 -31.26
N LYS A 594 52.83 -13.37 -32.48
CA LYS A 594 53.44 -14.67 -32.72
C LYS A 594 54.85 -14.86 -32.13
N ALA A 595 55.65 -13.79 -32.11
CA ALA A 595 56.99 -13.76 -31.55
C ALA A 595 57.14 -12.65 -30.49
N GLY A 596 56.07 -12.25 -29.88
CA GLY A 596 55.99 -11.10 -28.97
C GLY A 596 56.44 -11.40 -27.54
N THR A 597 56.60 -10.33 -26.80
CA THR A 597 56.91 -10.34 -25.37
C THR A 597 55.72 -10.91 -24.55
N PHE A 598 56.03 -11.58 -23.45
CA PHE A 598 55.05 -12.02 -22.48
C PHE A 598 54.80 -10.92 -21.46
N PHE A 599 53.50 -10.71 -21.14
CA PHE A 599 53.00 -9.77 -20.17
C PHE A 599 52.18 -10.49 -19.10
N TRP A 600 52.13 -9.92 -17.91
CA TRP A 600 51.28 -10.37 -16.83
C TRP A 600 50.50 -9.20 -16.26
N LYS A 601 49.25 -9.42 -15.87
CA LYS A 601 48.37 -8.41 -15.28
C LYS A 601 47.29 -8.97 -14.39
N ARG A 602 46.75 -8.13 -13.52
CA ARG A 602 45.58 -8.36 -12.73
C ARG A 602 44.52 -7.34 -13.13
N PHE A 603 43.28 -7.76 -13.28
CA PHE A 603 42.19 -6.88 -13.67
C PHE A 603 40.84 -7.47 -13.25
N PHE A 604 39.80 -6.62 -13.22
CA PHE A 604 38.38 -7.02 -13.03
C PHE A 604 37.55 -6.56 -14.24
N VAL A 605 36.27 -7.05 -14.30
CA VAL A 605 35.32 -6.71 -15.38
C VAL A 605 33.98 -6.33 -14.77
N THR A 606 33.65 -5.02 -14.72
CA THR A 606 32.44 -4.48 -14.12
C THR A 606 31.25 -4.42 -15.07
N GLY A 607 31.44 -4.12 -16.34
CA GLY A 607 30.36 -4.01 -17.31
C GLY A 607 30.83 -4.18 -18.75
N MET A 608 29.94 -4.75 -19.57
CA MET A 608 30.19 -4.99 -21.02
C MET A 608 28.84 -5.04 -21.75
N ALA A 609 28.87 -4.71 -23.05
CA ALA A 609 27.77 -4.99 -23.95
C ALA A 609 27.70 -6.49 -24.25
N ARG A 610 26.49 -7.08 -24.30
CA ARG A 610 26.25 -8.46 -24.69
C ARG A 610 26.67 -8.70 -26.14
N ASP A 611 27.15 -9.90 -26.44
CA ASP A 611 27.53 -10.41 -27.77
C ASP A 611 28.68 -9.63 -28.46
N LYS A 612 29.21 -8.58 -27.82
CA LYS A 612 30.38 -7.85 -28.32
C LYS A 612 31.67 -8.50 -27.83
N GLU A 613 32.60 -8.71 -28.77
CA GLU A 613 33.93 -9.23 -28.46
C GLU A 613 34.87 -8.11 -28.03
N TYR A 614 35.66 -8.36 -27.01
CA TYR A 614 36.68 -7.50 -26.47
C TYR A 614 38.02 -8.23 -26.39
N ASP A 615 39.13 -7.52 -26.42
CA ASP A 615 40.49 -8.09 -26.41
C ASP A 615 41.23 -7.75 -25.07
N LEU A 616 41.78 -8.77 -24.44
CA LEU A 616 42.64 -8.64 -23.25
C LEU A 616 44.07 -8.32 -23.60
N THR A 617 44.48 -8.60 -24.84
CA THR A 617 45.83 -8.36 -25.35
C THR A 617 45.90 -6.97 -26.02
N GLN A 618 46.93 -6.69 -26.74
CA GLN A 618 47.04 -5.47 -27.56
C GLN A 618 46.52 -5.68 -29.00
N GLY A 619 45.73 -6.75 -29.23
CA GLY A 619 45.13 -7.03 -30.54
C GLY A 619 46.11 -7.50 -31.64
N LYS A 620 47.36 -7.83 -31.35
CA LYS A 620 48.29 -8.30 -32.35
C LYS A 620 47.95 -9.70 -32.78
N ASN A 621 47.97 -9.95 -34.09
CA ASN A 621 47.67 -11.25 -34.64
C ASN A 621 48.64 -12.33 -34.08
N GLY A 622 48.07 -13.42 -33.54
CA GLY A 622 48.81 -14.54 -32.94
C GLY A 622 49.15 -14.33 -31.46
N SER A 623 48.51 -13.33 -30.80
CA SER A 623 48.50 -13.24 -29.35
C SER A 623 47.81 -14.46 -28.72
N ARG A 624 48.23 -14.85 -27.51
CA ARG A 624 47.64 -15.98 -26.81
C ARG A 624 47.82 -15.88 -25.30
N ILE A 625 46.81 -16.36 -24.58
CA ILE A 625 46.90 -16.55 -23.13
C ILE A 625 47.64 -17.83 -22.81
N VAL A 626 48.56 -17.75 -21.86
CA VAL A 626 49.38 -18.89 -21.39
C VAL A 626 48.95 -19.36 -20.01
N TYR A 627 48.50 -18.42 -19.15
CA TYR A 627 47.94 -18.69 -17.84
C TYR A 627 46.74 -17.77 -17.58
N PHE A 628 45.70 -18.30 -16.96
CA PHE A 628 44.52 -17.56 -16.63
C PHE A 628 43.85 -18.17 -15.40
N THR A 629 43.49 -17.36 -14.42
CA THR A 629 42.67 -17.73 -13.26
C THR A 629 41.68 -16.63 -12.93
N ALA A 630 40.55 -17.05 -12.36
CA ALA A 630 39.55 -16.16 -11.82
C ALA A 630 39.51 -16.32 -10.29
N ASN A 631 39.67 -15.23 -9.58
CA ASN A 631 39.83 -15.17 -8.13
C ASN A 631 38.70 -14.34 -7.52
N PRO A 632 37.60 -14.96 -7.01
CA PRO A 632 36.37 -14.27 -6.59
C PRO A 632 36.55 -13.28 -5.44
N ASN A 633 37.61 -13.41 -4.66
CA ASN A 633 37.92 -12.50 -3.55
C ASN A 633 39.33 -11.84 -3.69
N GLY A 634 39.80 -11.70 -4.94
CA GLY A 634 41.05 -11.00 -5.17
C GLY A 634 42.29 -11.72 -4.67
N GLU A 635 42.30 -13.03 -4.59
CA GLU A 635 43.46 -13.84 -4.17
C GLU A 635 44.60 -13.60 -5.12
N ALA A 636 45.80 -13.44 -4.56
CA ALA A 636 47.05 -13.26 -5.29
C ALA A 636 47.86 -14.57 -5.30
N GLU A 637 47.81 -15.22 -6.43
CA GLU A 637 48.49 -16.51 -6.59
C GLU A 637 49.97 -16.39 -6.80
N THR A 638 50.74 -17.35 -6.28
CA THR A 638 52.15 -17.53 -6.62
C THR A 638 52.24 -18.65 -7.64
N VAL A 639 52.83 -18.38 -8.79
CA VAL A 639 53.03 -19.34 -9.91
C VAL A 639 54.47 -19.60 -10.22
N ARG A 640 54.75 -20.84 -10.60
CA ARG A 640 56.04 -21.28 -11.13
C ARG A 640 56.01 -21.18 -12.63
N VAL A 641 56.96 -20.46 -13.22
CA VAL A 641 57.10 -20.30 -14.68
C VAL A 641 58.38 -20.93 -15.15
N GLN A 642 58.27 -21.92 -16.04
CA GLN A 642 59.42 -22.53 -16.72
C GLN A 642 59.52 -21.96 -18.12
N LEU A 643 60.74 -21.51 -18.47
CA LEU A 643 61.10 -21.05 -19.83
C LEU A 643 61.62 -22.20 -20.69
N LYS A 644 61.49 -22.02 -21.99
CA LYS A 644 62.15 -22.95 -22.94
C LYS A 644 63.64 -22.63 -22.99
N PRO A 645 64.52 -23.64 -23.12
CA PRO A 645 65.96 -23.41 -23.30
C PRO A 645 66.19 -22.47 -24.49
N ALA A 646 66.99 -21.46 -24.28
CA ALA A 646 67.35 -20.45 -25.30
C ALA A 646 68.75 -19.98 -25.09
N PRO A 647 69.50 -19.56 -26.21
CA PRO A 647 70.80 -18.96 -26.07
C PRO A 647 70.76 -17.73 -25.13
N HIS A 648 71.80 -17.57 -24.29
CA HIS A 648 71.94 -16.52 -23.28
C HIS A 648 70.95 -16.51 -22.11
N LEU A 649 70.12 -17.57 -21.95
CA LEU A 649 69.22 -17.75 -20.82
C LEU A 649 70.02 -18.24 -19.60
N LYS A 650 70.17 -17.42 -18.57
CA LYS A 650 70.94 -17.76 -17.33
C LYS A 650 70.08 -18.53 -16.31
N LYS A 651 68.77 -18.35 -16.33
CA LYS A 651 67.82 -18.96 -15.40
C LYS A 651 66.54 -19.29 -16.18
N ASP A 652 66.06 -20.54 -16.10
CA ASP A 652 64.89 -21.02 -16.83
C ASP A 652 63.66 -21.28 -15.94
N ASP A 653 63.81 -21.15 -14.64
CA ASP A 653 62.74 -21.36 -13.64
C ASP A 653 62.56 -20.10 -12.78
N TYR A 654 61.36 -19.54 -12.78
CA TYR A 654 60.96 -18.34 -12.04
C TYR A 654 59.74 -18.62 -11.18
N THR A 655 59.70 -18.02 -9.98
CA THR A 655 58.50 -17.90 -9.15
C THR A 655 58.00 -16.48 -9.32
N MET A 656 56.72 -16.28 -9.58
CA MET A 656 56.04 -15.02 -9.73
C MET A 656 54.90 -14.96 -8.72
N ASP A 657 54.79 -13.87 -8.03
CA ASP A 657 53.72 -13.59 -7.10
C ASP A 657 52.82 -12.49 -7.67
N PHE A 658 51.53 -12.82 -7.88
CA PHE A 658 50.61 -11.83 -8.38
C PHE A 658 50.30 -10.70 -7.40
N SER A 659 50.63 -10.81 -6.11
CA SER A 659 50.52 -9.72 -5.13
C SER A 659 51.38 -8.51 -5.44
N GLU A 660 52.49 -8.74 -6.20
CA GLU A 660 53.39 -7.66 -6.67
C GLU A 660 52.74 -6.79 -7.77
N LEU A 661 51.58 -7.18 -8.31
CA LEU A 661 50.90 -6.45 -9.36
C LEU A 661 49.71 -5.67 -8.82
N ALA A 662 49.70 -4.38 -9.09
CA ALA A 662 48.49 -3.57 -8.87
C ALA A 662 47.36 -4.03 -9.80
N ILE A 663 46.14 -4.03 -9.30
CA ILE A 663 44.94 -4.30 -10.07
C ILE A 663 44.69 -3.07 -10.97
N LYS A 664 44.62 -3.28 -12.30
CA LYS A 664 44.46 -2.22 -13.30
C LYS A 664 43.22 -2.46 -14.17
N SER A 665 42.88 -1.49 -15.00
CA SER A 665 41.83 -1.60 -16.00
C SER A 665 42.07 -2.82 -16.93
N ARG A 666 41.00 -3.48 -17.34
CA ARG A 666 41.02 -4.58 -18.32
C ARG A 666 41.76 -4.24 -19.63
N TYR A 667 41.76 -2.97 -20.01
CA TYR A 667 42.46 -2.49 -21.21
C TYR A 667 43.98 -2.28 -21.01
N ALA A 668 44.44 -2.28 -19.77
CA ALA A 668 45.86 -2.09 -19.47
C ALA A 668 46.69 -3.24 -20.08
N ARG A 669 47.83 -2.90 -20.65
CA ARG A 669 48.78 -3.85 -21.24
C ARG A 669 49.39 -4.82 -20.23
N GLY A 670 49.51 -4.41 -18.97
CA GLY A 670 50.20 -5.14 -17.91
C GLY A 670 51.69 -4.92 -17.91
N ASN A 671 52.38 -5.56 -16.98
CA ASN A 671 53.82 -5.47 -16.82
C ASN A 671 54.52 -6.47 -17.75
N VAL A 672 55.71 -6.12 -18.26
CA VAL A 672 56.56 -7.02 -19.06
C VAL A 672 57.11 -8.11 -18.13
N PHE A 673 56.95 -9.37 -18.51
CA PHE A 673 57.53 -10.48 -17.80
C PHE A 673 58.84 -10.97 -18.47
N THR A 674 58.76 -11.46 -19.71
CA THR A 674 59.94 -11.99 -20.44
C THR A 674 59.77 -11.90 -21.96
N LYS A 675 60.89 -11.87 -22.66
CA LYS A 675 60.96 -12.01 -24.13
C LYS A 675 61.17 -13.46 -24.55
N TYR A 676 61.52 -14.35 -23.63
CA TYR A 676 61.77 -15.74 -23.89
C TYR A 676 60.47 -16.57 -23.86
N ASP A 677 60.45 -17.63 -24.66
CA ASP A 677 59.28 -18.51 -24.74
C ASP A 677 59.05 -19.26 -23.42
N ILE A 678 57.81 -19.15 -22.92
CA ILE A 678 57.37 -19.94 -21.75
C ILE A 678 57.05 -21.37 -22.15
N LYS A 679 57.56 -22.33 -21.41
CA LYS A 679 57.32 -23.76 -21.52
C LYS A 679 56.05 -24.11 -20.80
N SER A 680 55.91 -23.69 -19.52
CA SER A 680 54.72 -23.93 -18.68
C SER A 680 54.60 -22.89 -17.56
N VAL A 681 53.39 -22.59 -17.12
CA VAL A 681 53.05 -21.88 -15.91
C VAL A 681 52.20 -22.77 -15.04
N THR A 682 52.63 -23.00 -13.80
CA THR A 682 51.94 -23.89 -12.84
C THR A 682 51.69 -23.15 -11.53
N LEU A 683 50.52 -23.32 -10.99
CA LEU A 683 50.12 -22.78 -9.68
C LEU A 683 50.98 -23.44 -8.60
N ARG A 684 51.59 -22.61 -7.72
CA ARG A 684 52.38 -23.06 -6.56
C ARG A 684 51.61 -22.91 -5.25
N SER A 685 50.96 -21.73 -5.04
CA SER A 685 50.11 -21.45 -3.91
C SER A 685 49.00 -20.47 -4.32
N LYS A 686 47.85 -20.57 -3.68
CA LYS A 686 46.68 -19.76 -4.01
C LYS A 686 46.80 -18.28 -3.50
N GLY A 687 47.63 -18.07 -2.48
CA GLY A 687 47.82 -16.76 -1.89
C GLY A 687 46.61 -16.25 -1.09
N ALA A 688 46.85 -15.12 -0.45
CA ALA A 688 45.78 -14.42 0.30
C ALA A 688 45.10 -13.36 -0.57
N SER A 689 43.93 -12.88 -0.13
CA SER A 689 43.25 -11.73 -0.73
C SER A 689 44.09 -10.47 -0.62
N THR A 690 44.22 -9.70 -1.69
CA THR A 690 44.84 -8.39 -1.69
C THR A 690 43.85 -7.23 -1.58
N LEU A 691 42.54 -7.57 -1.42
CA LEU A 691 41.48 -6.63 -1.24
C LEU A 691 41.27 -6.43 0.28
N GLY A 692 41.18 -5.18 0.73
CA GLY A 692 40.84 -4.83 2.12
C GLY A 692 39.46 -5.35 2.54
N GLY A 693 39.11 -5.14 3.80
CA GLY A 693 37.78 -5.42 4.33
C GLY A 693 36.69 -4.68 3.54
N ARG A 694 35.48 -5.14 3.63
CA ARG A 694 34.33 -4.48 3.00
C ARG A 694 33.66 -3.56 4.00
N LYS A 695 33.53 -2.28 3.69
CA LYS A 695 32.77 -1.34 4.51
C LYS A 695 31.28 -1.70 4.41
N VAL A 696 30.62 -1.76 5.55
CA VAL A 696 29.23 -2.18 5.67
C VAL A 696 28.46 -1.15 6.47
N TRP A 697 27.29 -0.77 6.00
CA TRP A 697 26.33 0.10 6.67
C TRP A 697 24.99 -0.60 6.85
N PHE A 698 24.26 -0.21 7.86
CA PHE A 698 22.88 -0.63 8.09
C PHE A 698 21.96 0.56 7.89
N ASP A 699 20.99 0.40 6.99
CA ASP A 699 19.95 1.38 6.76
C ASP A 699 18.70 1.00 7.60
N PRO A 700 18.35 1.82 8.61
CA PRO A 700 17.20 1.53 9.48
C PRO A 700 15.85 1.71 8.78
N ASP A 701 15.76 2.50 7.71
CA ASP A 701 14.50 2.77 7.01
C ASP A 701 14.05 1.58 6.18
N ILE A 702 15.00 0.89 5.54
CA ILE A 702 14.73 -0.30 4.73
C ILE A 702 15.05 -1.61 5.45
N LEU A 703 15.60 -1.54 6.68
CA LEU A 703 16.01 -2.68 7.51
C LEU A 703 16.96 -3.63 6.80
N ARG A 704 17.94 -3.08 6.06
CA ARG A 704 18.93 -3.83 5.29
C ARG A 704 20.33 -3.30 5.42
N ILE A 705 21.25 -4.17 5.11
CA ILE A 705 22.68 -3.81 4.96
C ILE A 705 22.89 -3.28 3.54
N ASN A 706 23.74 -2.28 3.44
CA ASN A 706 24.22 -1.74 2.17
C ASN A 706 25.76 -1.53 2.20
N TYR A 707 26.30 -1.29 1.02
CA TYR A 707 27.73 -0.98 0.83
C TYR A 707 27.95 0.44 0.26
N ASP A 708 26.85 1.21 0.17
CA ASP A 708 26.78 2.49 -0.55
C ASP A 708 26.87 3.69 0.39
N GLY A 709 27.13 3.45 1.70
CA GLY A 709 27.32 4.51 2.69
C GLY A 709 26.05 5.06 3.32
N GLN A 710 24.91 4.38 3.17
CA GLN A 710 23.64 4.85 3.71
C GLN A 710 23.34 4.26 5.10
N GLY A 711 22.96 5.11 6.06
CA GLY A 711 22.61 4.72 7.41
C GLY A 711 23.80 4.60 8.36
N THR A 712 23.73 3.69 9.31
CA THR A 712 24.73 3.50 10.38
C THR A 712 25.91 2.67 9.89
N TYR A 713 27.13 3.20 10.03
CA TYR A 713 28.36 2.46 9.72
C TYR A 713 28.60 1.34 10.73
N LEU A 714 28.70 0.11 10.27
CA LEU A 714 28.95 -1.07 11.11
C LEU A 714 30.44 -1.47 11.21
N GLY A 715 31.28 -0.94 10.33
CA GLY A 715 32.71 -1.27 10.27
C GLY A 715 33.13 -1.94 8.96
N GLU A 716 34.41 -2.33 8.92
CA GLU A 716 34.98 -3.13 7.83
C GLU A 716 34.87 -4.62 8.15
N PHE A 717 34.27 -5.37 7.26
CA PHE A 717 34.00 -6.82 7.39
C PHE A 717 34.93 -7.63 6.48
N GLN A 718 35.51 -8.67 7.01
CA GLN A 718 36.20 -9.71 6.29
C GLN A 718 35.26 -10.92 6.08
N SER A 719 35.73 -11.95 5.34
CA SER A 719 34.91 -13.11 4.98
C SER A 719 34.28 -13.86 6.17
N ASP A 720 34.94 -13.84 7.32
CA ASP A 720 34.56 -14.60 8.50
C ASP A 720 33.81 -13.75 9.53
N ASP A 721 33.64 -12.46 9.27
CA ASP A 721 32.91 -11.56 10.15
C ASP A 721 31.40 -11.73 10.03
N HIS A 722 30.70 -11.45 11.11
CA HIS A 722 29.24 -11.56 11.21
C HIS A 722 28.66 -10.26 11.78
N VAL A 723 27.41 -10.01 11.49
CA VAL A 723 26.60 -8.93 12.08
C VAL A 723 25.90 -9.48 13.32
N LEU A 724 26.10 -8.86 14.46
CA LEU A 724 25.35 -9.08 15.68
C LEU A 724 24.06 -8.28 15.64
N VAL A 725 22.94 -8.95 15.89
CA VAL A 725 21.63 -8.35 16.06
C VAL A 725 21.11 -8.65 17.45
N ILE A 726 20.74 -7.61 18.20
CA ILE A 726 20.06 -7.72 19.48
C ILE A 726 18.69 -7.05 19.34
N THR A 727 17.64 -7.77 19.73
CA THR A 727 16.25 -7.31 19.63
C THR A 727 15.76 -6.71 20.96
N LYS A 728 14.75 -5.86 20.89
CA LYS A 728 14.06 -5.26 22.05
C LYS A 728 13.50 -6.30 23.01
N ASN A 729 13.20 -7.51 22.51
CA ASN A 729 12.70 -8.64 23.31
C ASN A 729 13.82 -9.43 24.01
N GLY A 730 15.08 -8.99 23.96
CA GLY A 730 16.21 -9.63 24.60
C GLY A 730 16.70 -10.90 23.90
N ASN A 731 16.40 -11.06 22.62
CA ASN A 731 16.99 -12.10 21.78
C ASN A 731 18.21 -11.55 21.05
N TYR A 732 19.21 -12.41 20.79
CA TYR A 732 20.35 -12.07 19.95
C TYR A 732 20.66 -13.22 18.98
N PHE A 733 21.22 -12.87 17.82
CA PHE A 733 21.71 -13.84 16.81
C PHE A 733 22.74 -13.17 15.89
N LEU A 734 23.51 -14.01 15.20
CA LEU A 734 24.46 -13.57 14.17
C LEU A 734 23.86 -13.77 12.79
N SER A 735 23.96 -12.73 11.96
CA SER A 735 23.57 -12.73 10.55
C SER A 735 24.80 -12.59 9.64
N SER A 736 24.68 -13.03 8.39
CA SER A 736 25.63 -12.65 7.36
C SER A 736 25.49 -11.16 7.02
N PHE A 737 26.53 -10.58 6.43
CA PHE A 737 26.50 -9.21 5.91
C PHE A 737 26.18 -9.14 4.41
N ASP A 738 25.44 -10.11 3.87
CA ASP A 738 24.99 -10.10 2.49
C ASP A 738 23.90 -9.02 2.26
N LEU A 739 23.88 -8.39 1.09
CA LEU A 739 22.86 -7.39 0.71
C LEU A 739 21.43 -7.93 0.72
N THR A 740 21.27 -9.25 0.69
CA THR A 740 19.98 -9.93 0.76
C THR A 740 19.49 -10.17 2.18
N ALA A 741 20.33 -9.90 3.21
CA ALA A 741 19.90 -10.06 4.61
C ALA A 741 18.78 -9.09 4.94
N HIS A 742 17.69 -9.61 5.52
CA HIS A 742 16.52 -8.85 5.94
C HIS A 742 16.44 -8.86 7.46
N PHE A 743 16.21 -7.70 8.05
CA PHE A 743 16.10 -7.53 9.49
C PHE A 743 14.70 -7.05 9.87
N ASP A 744 14.27 -7.40 11.07
CA ASP A 744 12.97 -6.95 11.61
C ASP A 744 13.11 -5.56 12.24
N ASP A 745 12.02 -4.82 12.40
CA ASP A 745 11.95 -3.50 13.05
C ASP A 745 12.14 -3.54 14.58
N ASN A 746 12.21 -4.75 15.13
CA ASN A 746 12.40 -5.02 16.56
C ASN A 746 13.88 -4.94 17.01
N ILE A 747 14.74 -4.26 16.27
CA ILE A 747 16.17 -4.14 16.59
C ILE A 747 16.37 -3.15 17.73
N LEU A 748 17.13 -3.59 18.76
CA LEU A 748 17.68 -2.72 19.81
C LEU A 748 19.10 -2.28 19.48
N ARG A 749 19.94 -3.20 18.95
CA ARG A 749 21.33 -2.97 18.59
C ARG A 749 21.71 -3.80 17.38
N ILE A 750 22.46 -3.21 16.45
CA ILE A 750 23.08 -3.89 15.32
C ILE A 750 24.51 -3.40 15.17
N GLU A 751 25.46 -4.33 15.11
CA GLU A 751 26.88 -3.98 15.00
C GLU A 751 27.71 -5.18 14.50
N LYS A 752 29.00 -4.95 14.20
CA LYS A 752 29.95 -6.04 13.93
C LYS A 752 30.16 -6.89 15.18
N PHE A 753 30.03 -8.21 15.06
CA PHE A 753 30.20 -9.12 16.19
C PHE A 753 31.64 -9.12 16.72
N ASN A 754 31.80 -8.90 18.02
CA ASN A 754 33.06 -9.06 18.75
C ASN A 754 32.83 -10.08 19.89
N PRO A 755 33.48 -11.25 19.84
CA PRO A 755 33.30 -12.32 20.85
C PRO A 755 33.87 -11.93 22.23
N GLU A 756 34.79 -10.97 22.31
CA GLU A 756 35.43 -10.54 23.55
C GLU A 756 34.67 -9.41 24.26
N LYS A 757 33.64 -8.85 23.61
CA LYS A 757 32.86 -7.72 24.12
C LYS A 757 31.96 -8.13 25.27
N VAL A 758 32.18 -7.51 26.44
CA VAL A 758 31.36 -7.74 27.63
C VAL A 758 30.13 -6.85 27.61
N TRP A 759 28.96 -7.45 27.79
CA TRP A 759 27.68 -6.73 27.90
C TRP A 759 27.23 -6.63 29.34
N SER A 760 26.81 -5.44 29.77
CA SER A 760 26.20 -5.16 31.06
C SER A 760 24.71 -4.84 30.87
N LEU A 761 23.85 -5.56 31.57
CA LEU A 761 22.39 -5.52 31.41
C LEU A 761 21.72 -5.24 32.75
N ALA A 762 20.79 -4.26 32.75
CA ALA A 762 19.75 -4.15 33.77
C ALA A 762 18.42 -4.54 33.14
N PHE A 763 17.69 -5.47 33.78
CA PHE A 763 16.43 -5.97 33.25
C PHE A 763 15.42 -6.27 34.38
N TYR A 764 14.15 -6.23 34.03
CA TYR A 764 13.07 -6.67 34.87
C TYR A 764 12.80 -8.17 34.60
N ASP A 765 12.80 -8.97 35.64
CA ASP A 765 12.47 -10.40 35.56
C ASP A 765 11.00 -10.61 35.87
N GLY A 766 10.21 -11.01 34.87
CA GLY A 766 8.76 -11.22 34.96
C GLY A 766 8.36 -12.43 35.83
N ASP A 767 9.26 -13.41 36.03
CA ASP A 767 8.99 -14.57 36.90
C ASP A 767 9.13 -14.20 38.37
N LEU A 768 10.14 -13.41 38.69
CA LEU A 768 10.51 -13.04 40.03
C LEU A 768 9.99 -11.66 40.46
N ASN A 769 9.50 -10.88 39.53
CA ASN A 769 8.95 -9.53 39.72
C ASN A 769 9.94 -8.54 40.37
N TYR A 770 11.22 -8.60 39.98
CA TYR A 770 12.28 -7.71 40.46
C TYR A 770 13.25 -7.33 39.37
N PHE A 771 14.05 -6.27 39.65
CA PHE A 771 15.11 -5.82 38.73
C PHE A 771 16.43 -6.55 39.03
N TYR A 772 17.08 -7.03 37.99
CA TYR A 772 18.31 -7.80 38.01
C TYR A 772 19.39 -7.19 37.16
N GLY A 773 20.65 -7.32 37.57
CA GLY A 773 21.85 -6.99 36.80
C GLY A 773 22.52 -8.27 36.29
N LYS A 774 23.04 -8.22 35.08
CA LYS A 774 23.82 -9.28 34.42
C LYS A 774 25.04 -8.70 33.75
N ARG A 775 26.14 -9.49 33.71
CA ARG A 775 27.28 -9.28 32.81
C ARG A 775 27.58 -10.56 32.07
N PHE A 776 27.75 -10.48 30.74
CA PHE A 776 27.94 -11.69 29.93
C PHE A 776 28.67 -11.41 28.61
N LEU A 777 29.29 -12.46 28.06
CA LEU A 777 29.75 -12.50 26.66
C LEU A 777 28.70 -13.21 25.83
N LEU A 778 28.56 -12.79 24.57
CA LEU A 778 27.62 -13.40 23.63
C LEU A 778 28.27 -14.57 22.89
N ASP A 779 27.59 -15.68 22.84
CA ASP A 779 28.02 -16.86 22.11
C ASP A 779 27.77 -16.68 20.60
N ALA A 780 28.68 -17.16 19.75
CA ALA A 780 28.48 -17.17 18.31
C ALA A 780 27.36 -18.11 17.91
N THR A 781 26.17 -17.57 17.60
CA THR A 781 25.01 -18.37 17.22
C THR A 781 24.19 -17.71 16.11
N ALA A 782 23.85 -18.48 15.06
CA ALA A 782 22.93 -18.03 14.01
C ALA A 782 21.45 -18.23 14.40
N LYS A 783 21.16 -18.98 15.47
CA LYS A 783 19.80 -19.17 15.97
C LYS A 783 19.51 -18.13 17.04
N PRO A 784 18.36 -17.47 17.03
CA PRO A 784 17.97 -16.56 18.10
C PRO A 784 18.07 -17.21 19.47
N GLN A 785 18.75 -16.58 20.40
CA GLN A 785 18.85 -16.97 21.80
C GLN A 785 18.47 -15.81 22.70
N SER A 786 17.69 -16.10 23.75
CA SER A 786 17.29 -15.12 24.74
C SER A 786 18.29 -15.04 25.89
N PHE A 787 18.61 -13.82 26.31
CA PHE A 787 19.30 -13.55 27.54
C PHE A 787 18.37 -13.05 28.67
N LEU A 788 17.04 -12.87 28.40
CA LEU A 788 16.04 -12.50 29.43
C LEU A 788 15.32 -13.71 30.03
N GLY A 789 15.27 -14.84 29.32
CA GLY A 789 14.45 -16.02 29.69
C GLY A 789 13.22 -16.15 28.79
N GLU A 790 12.25 -16.97 29.22
CA GLU A 790 11.06 -17.31 28.40
C GLU A 790 9.82 -16.50 28.78
N ASN A 791 9.85 -15.77 29.91
CA ASN A 791 8.69 -15.00 30.35
C ASN A 791 8.51 -13.69 29.52
N PRO A 792 7.37 -13.52 28.83
CA PRO A 792 7.13 -12.34 27.99
C PRO A 792 6.99 -11.01 28.78
N GLN A 793 6.84 -11.07 30.10
CA GLN A 793 6.80 -9.89 30.97
C GLN A 793 8.20 -9.40 31.37
N SER A 794 9.26 -10.12 31.01
CA SER A 794 10.64 -9.70 31.23
C SER A 794 11.04 -8.70 30.15
N TYR A 795 11.68 -7.58 30.51
CA TYR A 795 12.12 -6.57 29.57
C TYR A 795 13.46 -5.94 29.93
N ILE A 796 14.15 -5.45 28.90
CA ILE A 796 15.42 -4.72 29.04
C ILE A 796 15.14 -3.32 29.57
N VAL A 797 15.88 -2.90 30.58
CA VAL A 797 15.89 -1.52 31.09
C VAL A 797 17.08 -0.77 30.51
N ILE A 798 18.29 -1.32 30.63
CA ILE A 798 19.54 -0.78 30.09
C ILE A 798 20.36 -1.92 29.53
N LEU A 799 20.91 -1.75 28.34
CA LEU A 799 21.94 -2.61 27.77
C LEU A 799 23.16 -1.74 27.42
N ASN A 800 24.26 -1.95 28.14
CA ASN A 800 25.49 -1.20 27.97
C ASN A 800 26.63 -2.15 27.53
N ASP A 801 27.45 -1.69 26.62
CA ASP A 801 28.53 -2.44 25.97
C ASP A 801 29.93 -2.08 26.50
N ARG A 802 29.99 -1.34 27.59
CA ARG A 802 31.25 -0.93 28.22
C ARG A 802 31.56 -1.83 29.41
N GLU A 803 32.86 -2.10 29.59
CA GLU A 803 33.33 -2.95 30.68
C GLU A 803 33.06 -2.32 32.05
N GLU A 804 33.18 -1.00 32.16
CA GLU A 804 32.95 -0.22 33.40
C GLU A 804 31.58 0.45 33.41
N ALA A 805 30.53 -0.28 33.02
CA ALA A 805 29.17 0.24 33.05
C ALA A 805 28.74 0.62 34.48
N VAL A 806 28.13 1.80 34.65
CA VAL A 806 27.70 2.36 35.93
C VAL A 806 26.21 2.70 35.87
N PHE A 807 25.42 2.11 36.74
CA PHE A 807 23.98 2.31 36.81
C PHE A 807 23.56 3.01 38.10
N GLN A 808 22.68 4.01 38.02
CA GLN A 808 22.09 4.67 39.18
C GLN A 808 20.67 4.17 39.39
N LEU A 809 20.37 3.74 40.59
CA LEU A 809 19.06 3.29 41.04
C LEU A 809 18.37 4.40 41.82
N THR A 810 17.21 4.86 41.38
CA THR A 810 16.33 5.76 42.12
C THR A 810 15.14 4.99 42.66
N PHE A 811 14.86 5.17 43.96
CA PHE A 811 13.83 4.42 44.67
C PHE A 811 12.46 5.10 44.65
N LYS A 812 11.37 4.32 44.82
CA LYS A 812 10.01 4.87 45.02
C LYS A 812 9.84 5.58 46.34
N ASP A 813 10.58 5.12 47.39
CA ASP A 813 10.65 5.75 48.71
C ASP A 813 11.61 6.94 48.62
N GLU A 814 11.09 8.14 48.59
CA GLU A 814 11.85 9.41 48.47
C GLU A 814 12.75 9.69 49.71
N SER A 815 12.60 8.93 50.80
CA SER A 815 13.49 8.98 51.97
C SER A 815 14.81 8.25 51.77
N LYS A 816 14.98 7.49 50.65
CA LYS A 816 16.16 6.70 50.33
C LYS A 816 17.01 7.46 49.32
N GLU A 817 18.30 7.53 49.59
CA GLU A 817 19.28 8.08 48.64
C GLU A 817 19.47 7.16 47.46
N ASP A 818 19.75 7.77 46.30
CA ASP A 818 20.06 7.04 45.09
C ASP A 818 21.30 6.18 45.24
N GLN A 819 21.26 4.97 44.75
CA GLN A 819 22.37 4.02 44.81
C GLN A 819 23.08 3.92 43.47
N VAL A 820 24.38 4.19 43.44
CA VAL A 820 25.24 4.00 42.29
C VAL A 820 25.87 2.59 42.32
N ILE A 821 25.79 1.88 41.21
CA ILE A 821 26.31 0.52 41.07
C ILE A 821 27.27 0.44 39.89
N VAL A 822 28.53 0.15 40.15
CA VAL A 822 29.52 -0.24 39.16
C VAL A 822 29.30 -1.71 38.81
N MET A 823 28.93 -2.00 37.60
CA MET A 823 28.52 -3.36 37.17
C MET A 823 29.67 -4.36 37.25
N ALA A 824 30.90 -3.93 37.06
CA ALA A 824 32.11 -4.78 37.19
C ALA A 824 32.29 -5.34 38.61
N ASP A 825 32.04 -4.52 39.64
CA ASP A 825 32.15 -4.91 41.04
C ASP A 825 30.90 -5.67 41.53
N PHE A 826 29.75 -5.30 40.90
CA PHE A 826 28.47 -5.90 41.31
C PHE A 826 28.32 -7.36 40.92
N ILE A 827 28.72 -7.73 39.70
CA ILE A 827 28.55 -9.10 39.16
C ILE A 827 29.67 -9.47 38.19
N GLY A 828 30.29 -10.62 38.34
CA GLY A 828 31.27 -11.17 37.40
C GLY A 828 30.61 -11.57 36.06
N VAL A 829 31.43 -11.63 35.02
CA VAL A 829 31.00 -12.06 33.65
C VAL A 829 30.56 -13.54 33.70
N LYS A 830 29.39 -13.83 33.09
CA LYS A 830 28.78 -15.17 33.00
C LYS A 830 28.31 -15.45 31.59
N THR A 831 27.65 -16.57 31.39
CA THR A 831 27.00 -16.89 30.11
C THR A 831 25.69 -16.12 29.95
N PRO A 832 25.21 -15.85 28.71
CA PRO A 832 23.97 -15.11 28.48
C PRO A 832 22.73 -15.73 29.17
N LYS A 833 22.69 -17.05 29.34
CA LYS A 833 21.65 -17.79 30.02
C LYS A 833 21.75 -17.79 31.56
N GLY A 834 22.84 -17.25 32.11
CA GLY A 834 23.04 -17.19 33.56
C GLY A 834 21.98 -16.32 34.24
N LYS A 835 21.58 -16.72 35.45
CA LYS A 835 20.68 -15.87 36.27
C LYS A 835 21.43 -14.61 36.70
N GLY A 836 20.77 -13.48 36.58
CA GLY A 836 21.31 -12.21 37.06
C GLY A 836 21.45 -12.19 38.61
N LYS A 837 22.01 -11.09 39.13
CA LYS A 837 22.02 -10.75 40.54
C LYS A 837 21.00 -9.66 40.80
N ARG A 838 20.11 -9.83 41.74
CA ARG A 838 19.11 -8.83 42.11
C ARG A 838 19.79 -7.56 42.60
N PHE A 839 19.38 -6.40 42.14
CA PHE A 839 20.00 -5.12 42.53
C PHE A 839 19.74 -4.82 44.02
N THR A 840 18.49 -4.87 44.44
CA THR A 840 18.05 -4.55 45.80
C THR A 840 16.71 -5.21 46.14
N THR A 841 16.36 -5.20 47.42
CA THR A 841 15.02 -5.60 47.90
C THR A 841 14.03 -4.45 47.91
N LEU A 842 14.51 -3.22 47.77
CA LEU A 842 13.69 -1.99 47.76
C LEU A 842 13.01 -1.82 46.39
N ASP A 843 11.89 -1.12 46.36
CA ASP A 843 11.16 -0.79 45.15
C ASP A 843 11.89 0.30 44.35
N ILE A 844 12.37 -0.05 43.17
CA ILE A 844 13.06 0.86 42.26
C ILE A 844 12.03 1.68 41.48
N LYS A 845 12.19 3.00 41.40
CA LYS A 845 11.40 3.91 40.60
C LYS A 845 11.99 4.00 39.16
N LYS A 846 13.33 4.08 39.05
CA LYS A 846 14.04 4.22 37.79
C LYS A 846 15.46 3.69 37.89
N ILE A 847 15.98 3.10 36.80
CA ILE A 847 17.40 2.82 36.61
C ILE A 847 17.90 3.70 35.47
N THR A 848 19.02 4.41 35.70
CA THR A 848 19.62 5.32 34.74
C THR A 848 21.06 4.91 34.46
N ASP A 849 21.47 4.91 33.22
CA ASP A 849 22.87 4.71 32.82
C ASP A 849 23.65 6.02 33.02
N ILE A 850 24.63 6.00 33.87
CA ILE A 850 25.53 7.12 34.18
C ILE A 850 26.98 6.79 33.82
N THR A 851 27.19 5.79 32.94
CA THR A 851 28.53 5.40 32.47
C THR A 851 29.22 6.58 31.84
N PRO A 852 30.43 6.95 32.30
CA PRO A 852 31.21 8.10 31.77
C PRO A 852 31.39 7.97 30.24
N ALA A 853 31.33 9.08 29.50
CA ALA A 853 31.62 9.06 28.07
C ALA A 853 33.08 8.59 27.85
N PRO A 854 33.39 7.86 26.73
CA PRO A 854 34.78 7.56 26.40
C PRO A 854 35.55 8.86 26.22
N PRO A 855 36.86 8.90 26.55
CA PRO A 855 37.71 10.03 26.16
C PRO A 855 37.61 10.19 24.65
N ALA A 856 37.53 11.43 24.18
CA ALA A 856 37.58 11.72 22.74
C ALA A 856 38.82 11.03 22.16
N PRO A 857 38.70 10.41 20.94
CA PRO A 857 39.89 9.91 20.28
C PRO A 857 40.89 11.04 20.17
N GLU A 858 42.09 10.85 20.67
CA GLU A 858 43.20 11.76 20.36
C GLU A 858 43.34 11.79 18.84
N GLU A 859 43.20 12.96 18.26
CA GLU A 859 43.52 13.18 16.84
C GLU A 859 44.95 12.70 16.65
N PRO A 860 45.26 11.85 15.63
CA PRO A 860 46.63 11.45 15.41
C PRO A 860 47.46 12.71 15.15
N GLU A 861 48.42 12.96 16.01
CA GLU A 861 49.43 13.99 15.79
C GLU A 861 50.03 13.79 14.40
N GLU A 862 49.83 14.75 13.50
CA GLU A 862 50.55 14.77 12.23
C GLU A 862 52.05 14.79 12.56
N PRO A 863 52.88 13.95 11.89
CA PRO A 863 54.34 13.95 12.14
C PRO A 863 54.88 15.31 11.80
N GLU A 864 55.44 16.00 12.83
CA GLU A 864 56.19 17.22 12.63
C GLU A 864 57.28 16.99 11.59
N ASN A 865 57.24 17.76 10.54
CA ASN A 865 58.27 17.83 9.51
C ASN A 865 59.34 18.83 10.00
N PRO A 866 60.56 18.41 10.31
CA PRO A 866 61.60 19.38 10.65
C PRO A 866 62.18 19.96 9.36
N ASP A 867 62.31 21.28 9.35
CA ASP A 867 63.01 22.14 8.39
C ASP A 867 62.22 22.69 7.20
N SER A 868 61.74 23.93 7.36
CA SER A 868 62.32 25.03 6.52
C SER A 868 61.59 26.34 6.90
N ASN A 869 62.36 27.20 7.64
CA ASN A 869 62.16 28.64 7.59
C ASN A 869 62.72 29.15 6.23
N GLU A 870 61.78 29.64 5.39
CA GLU A 870 62.11 30.71 4.43
C GLU A 870 60.84 31.49 4.13
N GLU A 871 60.83 32.73 4.55
CA GLU A 871 59.88 33.77 4.18
C GLU A 871 59.95 34.00 2.67
N ILE A 872 58.79 33.91 1.95
CA ILE A 872 58.64 34.60 0.67
C ILE A 872 57.19 35.15 0.57
N GLU A 873 57.17 36.40 0.15
CA GLU A 873 56.15 37.39 0.00
C GLU A 873 54.86 36.90 -0.78
N ALA A 874 53.80 37.56 -0.42
CA ALA A 874 52.49 37.51 -1.11
C ALA A 874 52.57 37.76 -2.63
N ASN A 875 51.98 36.93 -3.40
CA ASN A 875 51.42 37.29 -4.72
C ASN A 875 50.17 36.48 -5.08
N GLU A 876 49.32 37.14 -5.81
CA GLU A 876 47.92 36.90 -6.19
C GLU A 876 47.57 35.49 -6.72
N PRO A 877 46.26 35.12 -6.77
CA PRO A 877 45.82 33.78 -7.05
C PRO A 877 45.88 33.45 -8.55
N MET A 878 46.58 32.36 -8.88
CA MET A 878 46.47 31.72 -10.20
C MET A 878 45.35 30.71 -10.24
N GLU A 879 44.54 30.84 -11.27
CA GLU A 879 43.44 29.95 -11.68
C GLU A 879 43.88 28.48 -11.79
N GLU A 880 43.17 27.61 -11.11
CA GLU A 880 43.26 26.16 -11.34
C GLU A 880 42.74 25.82 -12.74
N VAL A 881 43.66 25.34 -13.59
CA VAL A 881 43.32 24.71 -14.86
C VAL A 881 42.84 23.30 -14.57
N VAL A 882 41.53 23.12 -14.63
CA VAL A 882 40.88 21.81 -14.68
C VAL A 882 41.09 21.26 -16.08
N GLU A 883 41.89 20.21 -16.25
CA GLU A 883 41.91 19.41 -17.49
C GLU A 883 40.60 18.71 -17.68
N ASP A 884 39.81 19.26 -18.57
CA ASP A 884 38.56 18.78 -19.11
C ASP A 884 38.82 17.51 -19.96
N VAL A 885 38.47 16.35 -19.46
CA VAL A 885 38.36 15.12 -20.27
C VAL A 885 37.01 15.14 -20.92
N THR A 886 36.97 15.65 -22.14
CA THR A 886 35.78 15.64 -23.01
C THR A 886 35.22 14.25 -23.20
N GLU A 887 34.00 14.03 -22.69
CA GLU A 887 33.04 13.07 -23.23
C GLU A 887 32.53 13.63 -24.57
N GLU A 888 32.84 12.95 -25.69
CA GLU A 888 32.18 13.16 -26.96
C GLU A 888 30.71 12.78 -26.85
N ALA A 889 29.84 13.76 -26.62
CA ALA A 889 28.43 13.69 -26.90
C ALA A 889 28.20 13.87 -28.40
N VAL A 890 27.58 12.89 -29.01
CA VAL A 890 27.07 12.97 -30.40
C VAL A 890 25.87 13.92 -30.39
N GLU A 891 26.06 15.14 -30.91
CA GLU A 891 24.97 16.05 -31.24
C GLU A 891 24.25 15.51 -32.51
N GLU A 892 22.99 15.14 -32.39
CA GLU A 892 22.06 15.08 -33.53
C GLU A 892 21.59 16.52 -33.84
N GLU A 893 22.01 16.99 -35.03
CA GLU A 893 21.55 18.24 -35.61
C GLU A 893 20.03 18.23 -35.87
N ASN A 894 19.32 19.14 -35.20
CA ASN A 894 17.99 19.53 -35.57
C ASN A 894 18.07 20.67 -36.63
N ALA A 895 17.78 20.34 -37.86
CA ALA A 895 17.49 21.33 -38.89
C ALA A 895 15.97 21.43 -39.10
N PRO A 896 15.43 22.60 -39.38
CA PRO A 896 13.98 22.81 -39.45
C PRO A 896 13.38 22.27 -40.75
N ILE A 897 12.22 21.59 -40.57
CA ILE A 897 11.39 21.04 -41.65
C ILE A 897 10.54 22.18 -42.26
N GLU A 898 10.78 22.52 -43.55
CA GLU A 898 9.87 23.29 -44.39
C GLU A 898 8.67 22.43 -44.81
N GLU A 899 7.50 23.07 -44.83
CA GLU A 899 6.25 22.53 -45.35
C GLU A 899 6.29 22.25 -46.84
N GLU A 900 6.05 21.01 -47.30
CA GLU A 900 5.64 20.74 -48.69
C GLU A 900 4.28 20.04 -48.74
N LYS A 901 3.44 20.52 -49.63
CA LYS A 901 2.07 20.11 -49.95
C LYS A 901 2.01 18.77 -50.72
N PRO A 902 0.84 18.11 -50.71
CA PRO A 902 0.70 16.73 -51.18
C PRO A 902 0.61 16.61 -52.70
N VAL A 903 1.22 15.54 -53.25
CA VAL A 903 1.06 15.07 -54.63
C VAL A 903 0.37 13.71 -54.64
N GLU A 904 -0.67 13.59 -55.46
CA GLU A 904 -1.50 12.42 -55.69
C GLU A 904 -0.72 11.24 -56.36
N PRO A 905 -1.23 9.99 -56.26
CA PRO A 905 -0.52 8.79 -56.74
C PRO A 905 -0.85 8.41 -58.18
N GLU A 906 0.16 8.01 -58.92
CA GLU A 906 0.04 7.31 -60.19
C GLU A 906 0.10 5.76 -60.01
N LYS A 907 -0.77 5.10 -60.82
CA LYS A 907 -0.95 3.64 -60.95
C LYS A 907 0.15 2.93 -61.72
N THR A 908 0.41 1.70 -61.35
CA THR A 908 0.61 0.49 -62.27
C THR A 908 0.75 -0.73 -61.39
N VAL A 909 -0.18 -1.65 -61.43
CA VAL A 909 -0.47 -2.87 -62.21
C VAL A 909 0.72 -3.83 -62.26
N GLU A 910 0.58 -4.99 -61.62
CA GLU A 910 0.72 -6.36 -62.15
C GLU A 910 0.43 -7.43 -61.06
N GLU A 911 -0.63 -8.20 -61.32
CA GLU A 911 -0.83 -9.58 -60.76
C GLU A 911 0.06 -10.56 -61.53
N PRO A 912 0.36 -11.75 -60.93
CA PRO A 912 -0.36 -12.91 -61.38
C PRO A 912 -0.74 -13.98 -60.31
N GLN A 913 -1.94 -14.45 -60.49
CA GLN A 913 -2.48 -15.85 -60.51
C GLN A 913 -2.00 -16.89 -59.48
N ALA A 914 -2.92 -17.26 -58.66
CA ALA A 914 -3.76 -18.49 -58.62
C ALA A 914 -3.10 -19.83 -58.34
N SER A 915 -3.52 -20.46 -57.29
CA SER A 915 -4.02 -21.83 -57.27
C SER A 915 -4.76 -22.16 -55.96
N ALA A 916 -6.02 -22.59 -56.17
CA ALA A 916 -6.91 -23.22 -55.18
C ALA A 916 -6.60 -24.74 -55.14
N PRO A 917 -7.39 -25.58 -54.45
CA PRO A 917 -8.03 -25.55 -53.13
C PRO A 917 -7.74 -26.87 -52.37
N VAL A 918 -8.04 -27.01 -51.09
CA VAL A 918 -8.43 -28.31 -50.49
C VAL A 918 -9.13 -28.04 -49.12
N GLU A 919 -10.38 -28.45 -49.13
CA GLU A 919 -11.15 -29.35 -48.27
C GLU A 919 -11.59 -28.87 -46.89
N GLU A 920 -12.91 -28.77 -46.81
CA GLU A 920 -13.78 -28.83 -45.65
C GLU A 920 -13.60 -30.10 -44.81
N ALA A 921 -13.78 -29.97 -43.52
CA ALA A 921 -14.26 -31.05 -42.65
C ALA A 921 -15.18 -30.55 -41.58
N PRO A 922 -16.17 -31.32 -41.11
CA PRO A 922 -17.51 -30.87 -40.80
C PRO A 922 -17.76 -30.60 -39.29
N LYS A 923 -18.86 -29.87 -39.05
CA LYS A 923 -19.50 -29.69 -37.76
C LYS A 923 -20.06 -31.00 -37.20
N PRO A 924 -20.08 -31.23 -35.90
CA PRO A 924 -20.99 -32.20 -35.30
C PRO A 924 -22.29 -31.55 -34.83
N GLU A 925 -23.39 -32.24 -35.15
CA GLU A 925 -24.78 -32.00 -34.82
C GLU A 925 -25.09 -32.20 -33.32
N GLU A 926 -26.06 -31.43 -32.85
CA GLU A 926 -26.81 -31.63 -31.63
C GLU A 926 -27.65 -32.93 -31.69
N THR A 927 -27.62 -33.72 -30.63
CA THR A 927 -28.73 -34.65 -30.33
C THR A 927 -28.94 -34.73 -28.83
N GLU A 928 -30.17 -34.33 -28.42
CA GLU A 928 -30.77 -34.67 -27.14
C GLU A 928 -31.00 -36.17 -27.01
N PRO A 929 -31.03 -36.75 -25.79
CA PRO A 929 -31.75 -37.94 -25.55
C PRO A 929 -32.89 -37.78 -24.53
N LYS A 930 -34.01 -38.33 -24.92
CA LYS A 930 -35.23 -38.59 -24.11
C LYS A 930 -34.99 -39.63 -23.02
N ALA A 931 -35.81 -39.50 -21.97
CA ALA A 931 -35.96 -40.41 -20.85
C ALA A 931 -36.34 -41.81 -21.23
N ASP A 932 -35.88 -42.80 -20.46
CA ASP A 932 -36.74 -43.92 -20.01
C ASP A 932 -36.21 -44.57 -18.71
N GLU A 933 -37.20 -44.97 -17.89
CA GLU A 933 -37.12 -45.61 -16.57
C GLU A 933 -36.49 -47.01 -16.60
N GLN A 934 -35.88 -47.44 -15.50
CA GLN A 934 -36.20 -48.68 -14.76
C GLN A 934 -35.18 -48.96 -13.65
N LYS A 935 -35.71 -49.06 -12.40
CA LYS A 935 -35.15 -49.83 -11.27
C LYS A 935 -35.41 -51.34 -11.52
N PRO A 936 -34.89 -52.39 -10.81
CA PRO A 936 -34.48 -52.39 -9.37
C PRO A 936 -33.32 -53.34 -8.95
N GLU A 937 -33.17 -53.43 -7.61
CA GLU A 937 -32.70 -54.54 -6.73
C GLU A 937 -31.18 -54.71 -6.43
N GLU A 938 -30.90 -54.41 -5.20
CA GLU A 938 -30.51 -55.21 -4.00
C GLU A 938 -29.32 -56.18 -4.16
N VAL A 939 -28.35 -56.05 -3.25
CA VAL A 939 -27.95 -57.09 -2.28
C VAL A 939 -26.74 -56.58 -1.45
N ALA A 940 -26.94 -56.43 -0.14
CA ALA A 940 -25.89 -56.41 0.86
C ALA A 940 -25.44 -57.82 1.23
N PRO A 941 -24.27 -58.09 1.79
CA PRO A 941 -24.30 -58.47 3.22
C PRO A 941 -23.13 -57.95 4.09
N LYS A 942 -23.43 -57.66 5.35
CA LYS A 942 -22.59 -57.72 6.54
C LYS A 942 -22.41 -59.19 6.97
N PRO A 943 -21.66 -59.53 8.09
CA PRO A 943 -20.51 -59.01 8.77
C PRO A 943 -19.50 -60.09 9.19
N LYS A 944 -18.37 -59.73 9.92
CA LYS A 944 -17.92 -60.57 11.08
C LYS A 944 -16.86 -59.86 11.95
N LYS A 945 -17.11 -60.00 13.27
CA LYS A 945 -16.36 -59.57 14.47
C LYS A 945 -15.11 -60.40 14.73
N LYS A 946 -14.14 -59.78 15.48
CA LYS A 946 -13.52 -60.22 16.75
C LYS A 946 -12.51 -59.13 17.19
N ALA A 947 -12.73 -58.50 18.37
CA ALA A 947 -12.45 -58.82 19.77
C ALA A 947 -10.89 -58.78 20.02
N SER A 948 -10.32 -57.90 20.77
CA SER A 948 -10.23 -57.55 22.17
C SER A 948 -8.89 -56.84 22.48
N ARG A 949 -8.78 -55.80 23.25
CA ARG A 949 -8.41 -55.78 24.68
C ARG A 949 -8.20 -54.36 25.19
N LYS A 950 -8.74 -54.11 26.36
CA LYS A 950 -8.72 -52.91 27.18
C LYS A 950 -7.32 -52.39 27.51
N LYS A 951 -7.16 -51.05 27.55
CA LYS A 951 -6.52 -50.39 28.72
C LYS A 951 -7.21 -49.07 28.99
N LYS A 952 -7.46 -48.84 30.25
CA LYS A 952 -8.07 -47.66 30.88
C LYS A 952 -7.10 -46.48 30.81
N GLU A 953 -7.64 -45.30 30.54
CA GLU A 953 -7.16 -44.03 31.15
C GLU A 953 -8.36 -43.12 31.32
N GLU A 954 -8.38 -42.42 32.44
CA GLU A 954 -9.47 -41.62 33.01
C GLU A 954 -9.68 -40.28 32.27
N PRO A 955 -10.87 -39.67 32.35
CA PRO A 955 -11.17 -38.44 31.64
C PRO A 955 -10.78 -37.19 32.42
N ALA A 956 -10.32 -36.16 31.69
CA ALA A 956 -10.15 -34.80 32.20
C ALA A 956 -11.50 -34.07 32.29
N PRO A 957 -11.64 -33.08 33.18
CA PRO A 957 -12.96 -32.63 33.64
C PRO A 957 -13.64 -31.67 32.65
N GLU A 958 -14.92 -31.90 32.42
CA GLU A 958 -15.89 -30.99 31.84
C GLU A 958 -16.09 -29.77 32.74
N VAL A 959 -15.94 -28.59 32.19
CA VAL A 959 -16.36 -27.32 32.80
C VAL A 959 -17.85 -27.15 32.51
N SER A 960 -18.68 -27.49 33.48
CA SER A 960 -20.10 -27.17 33.46
C SER A 960 -20.32 -25.70 33.84
N VAL A 961 -20.95 -24.94 32.94
CA VAL A 961 -21.52 -23.60 33.23
C VAL A 961 -22.88 -23.83 33.91
N PRO A 962 -23.22 -23.18 35.04
CA PRO A 962 -24.45 -23.44 35.74
C PRO A 962 -25.65 -22.88 34.99
N PHE A 963 -26.65 -23.75 34.81
CA PHE A 963 -27.97 -23.47 34.21
C PHE A 963 -28.92 -22.99 35.33
N GLU A 964 -28.75 -21.75 35.81
CA GLU A 964 -29.60 -21.16 36.86
C GLU A 964 -29.99 -19.70 36.63
N ILE A 965 -30.52 -19.35 35.46
CA ILE A 965 -31.10 -17.99 35.21
C ILE A 965 -32.45 -18.04 34.51
N ILE A 966 -33.07 -19.20 34.27
CA ILE A 966 -34.36 -19.29 33.51
C ILE A 966 -35.59 -19.59 34.39
N SER A 967 -35.47 -19.72 35.70
CA SER A 967 -36.60 -20.15 36.53
C SER A 967 -37.47 -19.05 37.17
N ASN A 968 -37.26 -17.77 36.82
CA ASN A 968 -38.02 -16.66 37.44
C ASN A 968 -38.62 -15.62 36.45
N MET A 969 -39.12 -16.05 35.29
CA MET A 969 -39.96 -15.19 34.47
C MET A 969 -41.44 -15.67 34.53
N PRO A 970 -42.41 -14.74 34.58
CA PRO A 970 -43.83 -15.11 34.55
C PRO A 970 -44.22 -15.75 33.23
N GLU A 971 -45.09 -16.77 33.24
CA GLU A 971 -45.54 -17.58 32.10
C GLU A 971 -46.23 -16.78 30.96
N ASP A 972 -46.63 -15.55 31.19
CA ASP A 972 -47.25 -14.68 30.19
C ASP A 972 -46.31 -13.87 29.27
N SER A 973 -45.02 -14.05 29.38
CA SER A 973 -44.00 -13.30 28.58
C SER A 973 -43.20 -14.13 27.59
N MET A 974 -43.59 -15.40 27.38
CA MET A 974 -42.88 -16.27 26.42
C MET A 974 -43.46 -16.13 25.02
N PRO A 975 -42.67 -15.94 23.98
CA PRO A 975 -43.15 -15.76 22.61
C PRO A 975 -43.44 -17.05 21.85
N TYR A 976 -43.52 -18.22 22.53
CA TYR A 976 -43.75 -19.51 21.89
C TYR A 976 -44.44 -20.46 22.86
N LYS A 977 -45.34 -21.32 22.31
CA LYS A 977 -45.97 -22.44 23.03
C LYS A 977 -45.43 -23.76 22.48
N ALA A 978 -45.21 -24.72 23.35
CA ALA A 978 -44.89 -26.09 22.96
C ALA A 978 -46.24 -26.88 22.77
N ASP A 979 -46.30 -27.74 21.73
CA ASP A 979 -47.39 -28.68 21.50
C ASP A 979 -47.29 -29.91 22.40
N GLU A 980 -48.29 -30.78 22.35
CA GLU A 980 -48.36 -32.00 23.19
C GLU A 980 -47.21 -32.98 22.94
N ASP A 981 -46.46 -32.84 21.86
CA ASP A 981 -45.27 -33.64 21.48
C ASP A 981 -43.93 -32.93 21.77
N GLY A 982 -43.94 -31.72 22.39
CA GLY A 982 -42.73 -30.97 22.80
C GLY A 982 -42.04 -30.22 21.67
N GLN A 983 -42.66 -29.97 20.52
CA GLN A 983 -42.13 -29.11 19.45
C GLN A 983 -42.54 -27.64 19.65
N LEU A 984 -41.57 -26.73 19.52
CA LEU A 984 -41.75 -25.30 19.62
C LEU A 984 -42.22 -24.70 18.29
N SER A 985 -43.40 -24.05 18.28
CA SER A 985 -43.85 -23.27 17.13
C SER A 985 -43.91 -21.78 17.42
N LEU A 986 -43.44 -20.99 16.45
CA LEU A 986 -43.53 -19.52 16.46
C LEU A 986 -44.90 -19.11 15.88
N PHE A 987 -45.59 -18.23 16.59
CA PHE A 987 -46.76 -17.52 16.03
C PHE A 987 -46.35 -16.36 15.13
#